data_e06b620cdd6a06f2f43a177b8d79a3aa
#
_entry.id   e06b620cdd6a06f2f43a177b8d79a3aa
#
_cell.length_a   1.000
_cell.length_b   1.000
_cell.length_c   1.000
_cell.angle_alpha   90.00
_cell.angle_beta   90.00
_cell.angle_gamma   90.00
#
_symmetry.space_group_name_H-M   'P 1'
#
loop_
_entity.id
_entity.type
_entity.pdbx_description
1 polymer ?
#
loop_
_entity_poly.entity_id
_entity_poly.type
_entity_poly.pdbx_seq_one_letter_code
_entity_poly.pdbx_strand_id
1 'polypeptide(L)'
;MKNLVIVESPAKAKTIEKFLGKDYTVKSSYGHIRDLAKKEMSIDVESDYEPQYQISDDKRALVSELQKAVKSAEKVWLASDEDREGEAIAWHLQETLKLNPETTQRIVFNEITKTAILHAIENPRGIDMNLVDAQQARRVLDRLVGYEISPILWSKIKPALSAGRVQSVAVRLIVERENEVKAFESKPYFRVTAQFHPVDSQKMLSAELGRHFETEGEAEAFLESLVGANFKVSRIETKPAHRTPAPPFTTSTLQQEASRKLGFSVARTMQVAQQLYEGGYITYMRTDSVNLSDLALSMAKKEIAAQYGAEYVKTRRYQTKTKGAQEAHEAIRPTDMTAQSINAESAQRRLYELIWKRTVASQMADAEIEKTEMEISTGGTLNFQCSGEQVKFDGFLKVYLESTDDEEPEGEGSKMLPRLPEGTLLTMESCEASEHWTQHPPRYTEASLVKKLEDLGIGRPSTYAPTISTILKREYIMKEDREGEVKKGVVLVLKGGEVKRSEKTEKGYAEKGKLFPTDIGCVVNDFLMSHFSNIMDYNFTATVEKDFDEIAAGKKEWRKVIDRFYVPFHKNIRQTQQTSQRTTGSRLLGVDPKSGKNVYAKIGRYGTLVQIGETNTDEKPLFASMKKGQSIETITLEEALGLFALPRTLGQFEEKDVTVSIGKFGPYVRHNSKFYSLGKNDDPYEVTLERSIEIIKSKREAEEKKEELKKNFPHEIGVQDGEAVVSNSGRFGPYLTYKGENFRLAKSINPLTITLAEAMEIINGAGKKRRKK
;
A
#
# COMPACT_ATOMS: atom_id res chain seq x y z
N MET A 1 -25.09 -32.22 20.08
CA MET A 1 -24.64 -31.58 18.83
C MET A 1 -23.77 -32.59 18.08
N LYS A 2 -24.15 -32.98 16.86
CA LYS A 2 -23.39 -34.02 16.14
C LYS A 2 -22.03 -33.51 15.68
N ASN A 3 -21.97 -32.37 14.99
CA ASN A 3 -20.75 -31.85 14.40
C ASN A 3 -20.51 -30.40 14.80
N LEU A 4 -19.31 -30.09 15.27
CA LEU A 4 -18.83 -28.73 15.50
C LEU A 4 -17.78 -28.38 14.46
N VAL A 5 -18.01 -27.33 13.67
CA VAL A 5 -17.01 -26.79 12.71
C VAL A 5 -16.43 -25.51 13.31
N ILE A 6 -15.10 -25.42 13.38
CA ILE A 6 -14.39 -24.24 13.88
C ILE A 6 -13.64 -23.61 12.72
N VAL A 7 -13.96 -22.34 12.42
CA VAL A 7 -13.34 -21.50 11.39
C VAL A 7 -12.67 -20.28 12.03
N GLU A 8 -11.85 -19.56 11.28
CA GLU A 8 -11.12 -18.40 11.83
C GLU A 8 -11.93 -17.10 11.85
N SER A 9 -13.00 -16.96 11.03
CA SER A 9 -13.76 -15.71 10.97
C SER A 9 -15.28 -15.89 11.11
N PRO A 10 -16.01 -14.92 11.71
CA PRO A 10 -17.47 -14.99 11.81
C PRO A 10 -18.18 -14.92 10.46
N ALA A 11 -17.60 -14.22 9.47
CA ALA A 11 -18.18 -14.13 8.14
C ALA A 11 -18.14 -15.48 7.45
N LYS A 12 -16.99 -16.18 7.53
CA LYS A 12 -16.80 -17.54 7.03
C LYS A 12 -17.75 -18.53 7.72
N ALA A 13 -17.91 -18.41 9.05
CA ALA A 13 -18.87 -19.25 9.80
C ALA A 13 -20.28 -19.12 9.24
N LYS A 14 -20.76 -17.91 9.02
CA LYS A 14 -22.08 -17.62 8.46
C LYS A 14 -22.29 -18.20 7.07
N THR A 15 -21.26 -18.15 6.22
CA THR A 15 -21.34 -18.65 4.84
C THR A 15 -21.38 -20.18 4.82
N ILE A 16 -20.49 -20.83 5.58
CA ILE A 16 -20.38 -22.29 5.65
C ILE A 16 -21.61 -22.93 6.32
N GLU A 17 -22.14 -22.33 7.39
CA GLU A 17 -23.32 -22.85 8.10
C GLU A 17 -24.54 -23.01 7.18
N LYS A 18 -24.71 -22.11 6.19
CA LYS A 18 -25.79 -22.21 5.20
C LYS A 18 -25.68 -23.46 4.30
N PHE A 19 -24.48 -23.98 4.12
CA PHE A 19 -24.23 -25.14 3.24
C PHE A 19 -24.32 -26.48 3.93
N LEU A 20 -24.01 -26.55 5.23
CA LEU A 20 -23.85 -27.80 5.98
C LEU A 20 -25.14 -28.36 6.60
N GLY A 21 -26.18 -27.54 6.79
CA GLY A 21 -27.46 -27.99 7.35
C GLY A 21 -27.44 -28.15 8.87
N LYS A 22 -28.54 -28.74 9.41
CA LYS A 22 -28.88 -28.75 10.85
C LYS A 22 -28.01 -29.63 11.74
N ASP A 23 -27.29 -30.61 11.18
CA ASP A 23 -26.40 -31.51 11.93
C ASP A 23 -25.06 -30.85 12.28
N TYR A 24 -24.78 -29.69 11.76
CA TYR A 24 -23.52 -28.92 11.95
C TYR A 24 -23.82 -27.62 12.68
N THR A 25 -22.91 -27.29 13.61
CA THR A 25 -22.85 -25.97 14.24
C THR A 25 -21.50 -25.34 13.89
N VAL A 26 -21.50 -24.14 13.32
CA VAL A 26 -20.27 -23.47 12.92
C VAL A 26 -19.94 -22.34 13.89
N LYS A 27 -18.72 -22.35 14.45
CA LYS A 27 -18.22 -21.33 15.37
C LYS A 27 -16.91 -20.72 14.83
N SER A 28 -16.62 -19.50 15.25
CA SER A 28 -15.39 -18.81 14.88
C SER A 28 -14.42 -18.75 16.05
N SER A 29 -13.11 -18.94 15.76
CA SER A 29 -12.01 -18.68 16.71
C SER A 29 -11.56 -17.21 16.69
N TYR A 30 -12.05 -16.40 15.75
CA TYR A 30 -11.56 -15.03 15.52
C TYR A 30 -10.04 -14.97 15.34
N GLY A 31 -9.47 -15.87 14.53
CA GLY A 31 -8.06 -16.03 14.29
C GLY A 31 -7.36 -16.88 15.35
N HIS A 32 -6.06 -16.58 15.61
CA HIS A 32 -5.28 -17.28 16.64
C HIS A 32 -5.85 -17.06 18.04
N ILE A 33 -5.94 -18.14 18.82
CA ILE A 33 -6.42 -18.12 20.22
C ILE A 33 -5.27 -18.07 21.24
N ARG A 34 -4.06 -18.45 20.82
CA ARG A 34 -2.83 -18.34 21.61
C ARG A 34 -1.69 -17.80 20.75
N ASP A 35 -0.74 -17.13 21.37
CA ASP A 35 0.45 -16.56 20.74
C ASP A 35 1.59 -16.46 21.75
N LEU A 36 2.80 -16.11 21.29
CA LEU A 36 3.93 -15.76 22.14
C LEU A 36 3.62 -14.50 22.98
N ALA A 37 4.04 -14.42 24.23
CA ALA A 37 3.82 -13.25 25.07
C ALA A 37 4.36 -11.97 24.43
N LYS A 38 3.61 -10.86 24.55
CA LYS A 38 3.96 -9.60 23.87
C LYS A 38 5.20 -8.92 24.43
N LYS A 39 5.49 -9.10 25.73
CA LYS A 39 6.56 -8.37 26.45
C LYS A 39 7.79 -9.22 26.73
N GLU A 40 7.77 -10.48 26.40
CA GLU A 40 8.83 -11.45 26.71
C GLU A 40 9.35 -12.09 25.43
N MET A 41 10.55 -12.64 25.44
CA MET A 41 11.09 -13.43 24.35
C MET A 41 10.15 -14.59 24.01
N SER A 42 9.71 -15.31 25.04
CA SER A 42 8.82 -16.47 24.97
C SER A 42 9.33 -17.59 24.05
N ILE A 43 10.65 -17.69 23.91
CA ILE A 43 11.36 -18.75 23.22
C ILE A 43 12.47 -19.22 24.11
N ASP A 44 12.47 -20.51 24.44
CA ASP A 44 13.52 -21.14 25.24
C ASP A 44 14.66 -21.57 24.31
N VAL A 45 15.69 -20.74 24.26
CA VAL A 45 16.85 -20.98 23.37
C VAL A 45 17.68 -22.17 23.85
N GLU A 46 17.72 -22.44 25.17
CA GLU A 46 18.46 -23.56 25.74
C GLU A 46 17.72 -24.89 25.58
N SER A 47 16.40 -24.85 25.45
CA SER A 47 15.54 -26.00 25.19
C SER A 47 15.15 -26.09 23.70
N ASP A 48 16.15 -26.03 22.81
CA ASP A 48 16.01 -26.26 21.39
C ASP A 48 14.97 -25.33 20.70
N TYR A 49 14.98 -24.04 21.10
CA TYR A 49 14.09 -22.97 20.58
C TYR A 49 12.59 -23.20 20.82
N GLU A 50 12.22 -23.90 21.89
CA GLU A 50 10.83 -24.23 22.20
C GLU A 50 10.01 -22.95 22.45
N PRO A 51 8.94 -22.70 21.65
CA PRO A 51 8.10 -21.52 21.79
C PRO A 51 7.08 -21.68 22.92
N GLN A 52 7.07 -20.72 23.86
CA GLN A 52 6.16 -20.68 24.99
C GLN A 52 4.88 -19.93 24.63
N TYR A 53 3.89 -20.67 24.15
CA TYR A 53 2.59 -20.08 23.78
C TYR A 53 1.67 -19.86 24.97
N GLN A 54 0.95 -18.74 24.98
CA GLN A 54 -0.08 -18.45 25.97
C GLN A 54 -1.39 -18.01 25.31
N ILE A 55 -2.52 -18.28 25.96
CA ILE A 55 -3.82 -17.78 25.53
C ILE A 55 -3.86 -16.26 25.75
N SER A 56 -4.13 -15.50 24.70
CA SER A 56 -4.29 -14.04 24.80
C SER A 56 -5.44 -13.67 25.73
N ASP A 57 -5.26 -12.63 26.55
CA ASP A 57 -6.25 -12.24 27.57
C ASP A 57 -7.65 -11.98 27.00
N ASP A 58 -7.72 -11.35 25.83
CA ASP A 58 -8.94 -11.08 25.08
C ASP A 58 -9.61 -12.34 24.53
N LYS A 59 -8.91 -13.47 24.47
CA LYS A 59 -9.41 -14.75 23.95
C LYS A 59 -9.88 -15.74 25.03
N ARG A 60 -9.60 -15.48 26.31
CA ARG A 60 -9.94 -16.43 27.42
C ARG A 60 -11.42 -16.79 27.45
N ALA A 61 -12.32 -15.80 27.30
CA ALA A 61 -13.76 -16.04 27.29
C ALA A 61 -14.19 -16.89 26.10
N LEU A 62 -13.64 -16.60 24.90
CA LEU A 62 -13.89 -17.36 23.68
C LEU A 62 -13.41 -18.81 23.81
N VAL A 63 -12.21 -19.02 24.33
CA VAL A 63 -11.66 -20.38 24.55
C VAL A 63 -12.58 -21.17 25.48
N SER A 64 -13.08 -20.55 26.58
CA SER A 64 -14.05 -21.21 27.47
C SER A 64 -15.35 -21.57 26.77
N GLU A 65 -15.86 -20.70 25.88
CA GLU A 65 -17.04 -20.97 25.06
C GLU A 65 -16.80 -22.15 24.10
N LEU A 66 -15.66 -22.15 23.39
CA LEU A 66 -15.31 -23.23 22.48
C LEU A 66 -15.13 -24.57 23.22
N GLN A 67 -14.49 -24.57 24.40
CA GLN A 67 -14.36 -25.79 25.23
C GLN A 67 -15.72 -26.38 25.64
N LYS A 68 -16.71 -25.53 25.95
CA LYS A 68 -18.08 -26.01 26.23
C LYS A 68 -18.73 -26.61 24.98
N ALA A 69 -18.52 -25.99 23.82
CA ALA A 69 -19.05 -26.47 22.56
C ALA A 69 -18.42 -27.84 22.17
N VAL A 70 -17.10 -27.97 22.32
CA VAL A 70 -16.38 -29.24 22.09
C VAL A 70 -16.93 -30.37 22.95
N LYS A 71 -17.14 -30.14 24.24
CA LYS A 71 -17.70 -31.16 25.16
C LYS A 71 -19.08 -31.68 24.75
N SER A 72 -19.83 -30.90 24.02
CA SER A 72 -21.18 -31.25 23.55
C SER A 72 -21.19 -31.81 22.12
N ALA A 73 -20.06 -31.85 21.43
CA ALA A 73 -19.93 -32.33 20.06
C ALA A 73 -19.46 -33.77 20.01
N GLU A 74 -19.97 -34.55 19.05
CA GLU A 74 -19.51 -35.91 18.76
C GLU A 74 -18.26 -35.86 17.87
N LYS A 75 -18.21 -34.93 16.90
CA LYS A 75 -17.06 -34.67 16.02
C LYS A 75 -16.74 -33.20 15.95
N VAL A 76 -15.44 -32.88 15.83
CA VAL A 76 -14.93 -31.54 15.64
C VAL A 76 -14.22 -31.45 14.29
N TRP A 77 -14.54 -30.41 13.54
CA TRP A 77 -13.98 -30.11 12.22
C TRP A 77 -13.20 -28.80 12.29
N LEU A 78 -11.90 -28.82 11.98
CA LEU A 78 -11.05 -27.65 11.90
C LEU A 78 -11.02 -27.19 10.45
N ALA A 79 -11.60 -26.02 10.18
CA ALA A 79 -11.86 -25.50 8.83
C ALA A 79 -11.25 -24.12 8.61
N SER A 80 -10.02 -23.92 9.11
CA SER A 80 -9.20 -22.72 8.82
C SER A 80 -8.68 -22.73 7.38
N ASP A 81 -8.14 -21.59 6.91
CA ASP A 81 -7.63 -21.41 5.56
C ASP A 81 -6.57 -22.43 5.17
N GLU A 82 -6.38 -22.64 3.88
CA GLU A 82 -5.42 -23.58 3.31
C GLU A 82 -4.02 -22.93 3.14
N ASP A 83 -3.53 -22.33 4.22
CA ASP A 83 -2.16 -21.80 4.26
C ASP A 83 -1.49 -22.19 5.60
N ARG A 84 -0.20 -21.83 5.75
CA ARG A 84 0.58 -22.10 6.97
C ARG A 84 -0.04 -21.48 8.22
N GLU A 85 -0.64 -20.28 8.08
CA GLU A 85 -1.31 -19.59 9.20
C GLU A 85 -2.58 -20.32 9.61
N GLY A 86 -3.40 -20.75 8.64
CA GLY A 86 -4.59 -21.54 8.90
C GLY A 86 -4.27 -22.92 9.52
N GLU A 87 -3.19 -23.55 9.09
CA GLU A 87 -2.73 -24.84 9.67
C GLU A 87 -2.26 -24.65 11.11
N ALA A 88 -1.51 -23.56 11.40
CA ALA A 88 -1.12 -23.22 12.75
C ALA A 88 -2.31 -22.87 13.65
N ILE A 89 -3.34 -22.20 13.11
CA ILE A 89 -4.60 -21.95 13.85
C ILE A 89 -5.27 -23.28 14.22
N ALA A 90 -5.37 -24.21 13.28
CA ALA A 90 -5.94 -25.53 13.53
C ALA A 90 -5.17 -26.28 14.62
N TRP A 91 -3.84 -26.29 14.55
CA TRP A 91 -2.98 -26.89 15.56
C TRP A 91 -3.13 -26.21 16.93
N HIS A 92 -3.13 -24.88 16.98
CA HIS A 92 -3.37 -24.14 18.23
C HIS A 92 -4.73 -24.44 18.85
N LEU A 93 -5.76 -24.62 18.03
CA LEU A 93 -7.09 -25.04 18.50
C LEU A 93 -7.06 -26.45 19.08
N GLN A 94 -6.41 -27.41 18.37
CA GLN A 94 -6.27 -28.78 18.83
C GLN A 94 -5.60 -28.85 20.20
N GLU A 95 -4.47 -28.20 20.36
CA GLU A 95 -3.69 -28.18 21.59
C GLU A 95 -4.45 -27.47 22.75
N THR A 96 -4.98 -26.28 22.50
CA THR A 96 -5.61 -25.46 23.54
C THR A 96 -6.94 -26.03 24.03
N LEU A 97 -7.73 -26.59 23.13
CA LEU A 97 -9.03 -27.18 23.45
C LEU A 97 -8.89 -28.66 23.85
N LYS A 98 -7.67 -29.23 23.78
CA LYS A 98 -7.35 -30.65 24.06
C LYS A 98 -8.27 -31.59 23.25
N LEU A 99 -8.31 -31.37 21.93
CA LEU A 99 -9.16 -32.13 21.03
C LEU A 99 -8.65 -33.58 20.89
N ASN A 100 -9.58 -34.54 20.90
CA ASN A 100 -9.24 -35.93 20.66
C ASN A 100 -8.95 -36.16 19.14
N PRO A 101 -7.75 -36.62 18.75
CA PRO A 101 -7.40 -36.85 17.34
C PRO A 101 -8.34 -37.81 16.61
N GLU A 102 -8.96 -38.76 17.31
CA GLU A 102 -9.84 -39.76 16.70
C GLU A 102 -11.19 -39.16 16.27
N THR A 103 -11.63 -38.08 16.95
CA THR A 103 -12.90 -37.39 16.67
C THR A 103 -12.72 -36.01 16.04
N THR A 104 -11.46 -35.61 15.79
CA THR A 104 -11.13 -34.32 15.19
C THR A 104 -10.64 -34.50 13.77
N GLN A 105 -11.20 -33.74 12.84
CA GLN A 105 -10.85 -33.79 11.42
C GLN A 105 -10.44 -32.39 10.95
N ARG A 106 -9.45 -32.32 10.08
CA ARG A 106 -9.05 -31.11 9.36
C ARG A 106 -9.65 -31.14 7.97
N ILE A 107 -10.31 -30.05 7.55
CA ILE A 107 -10.80 -29.87 6.19
C ILE A 107 -10.19 -28.61 5.59
N VAL A 108 -9.85 -28.69 4.31
CA VAL A 108 -9.26 -27.58 3.54
C VAL A 108 -10.05 -27.37 2.26
N PHE A 109 -10.12 -26.13 1.84
CA PHE A 109 -10.81 -25.71 0.61
C PHE A 109 -10.27 -24.38 0.14
N ASN A 110 -10.12 -24.23 -1.16
CA ASN A 110 -9.63 -23.02 -1.80
C ASN A 110 -10.76 -22.02 -2.16
N GLU A 111 -12.03 -22.44 -2.04
CA GLU A 111 -13.21 -21.58 -2.26
C GLU A 111 -14.34 -21.95 -1.30
N ILE A 112 -15.17 -20.96 -0.94
CA ILE A 112 -16.30 -21.18 -0.02
C ILE A 112 -17.58 -21.31 -0.84
N THR A 113 -17.69 -22.43 -1.56
CA THR A 113 -18.91 -22.84 -2.29
C THR A 113 -19.49 -24.10 -1.65
N LYS A 114 -20.78 -24.33 -1.89
CA LYS A 114 -21.45 -25.52 -1.34
C LYS A 114 -20.75 -26.82 -1.77
N THR A 115 -20.38 -26.91 -3.04
CA THR A 115 -19.73 -28.10 -3.60
C THR A 115 -18.35 -28.31 -2.99
N ALA A 116 -17.52 -27.26 -2.87
CA ALA A 116 -16.19 -27.38 -2.27
C ALA A 116 -16.25 -27.75 -0.78
N ILE A 117 -17.18 -27.16 -0.02
CA ILE A 117 -17.34 -27.45 1.40
C ILE A 117 -17.82 -28.89 1.63
N LEU A 118 -18.79 -29.39 0.86
CA LEU A 118 -19.26 -30.75 0.97
C LEU A 118 -18.16 -31.75 0.59
N HIS A 119 -17.43 -31.47 -0.50
CA HIS A 119 -16.28 -32.28 -0.90
C HIS A 119 -15.19 -32.34 0.18
N ALA A 120 -14.89 -31.22 0.84
CA ALA A 120 -13.93 -31.16 1.93
C ALA A 120 -14.36 -32.00 3.15
N ILE A 121 -15.66 -32.00 3.48
CA ILE A 121 -16.23 -32.84 4.54
C ILE A 121 -16.10 -34.36 4.21
N GLU A 122 -16.26 -34.71 2.94
CA GLU A 122 -16.10 -36.10 2.46
C GLU A 122 -14.64 -36.54 2.40
N ASN A 123 -13.69 -35.61 2.28
CA ASN A 123 -12.26 -35.86 2.14
C ASN A 123 -11.42 -35.17 3.24
N PRO A 124 -11.65 -35.48 4.52
CA PRO A 124 -10.89 -34.89 5.61
C PRO A 124 -9.46 -35.44 5.67
N ARG A 125 -8.57 -34.66 6.29
CA ARG A 125 -7.18 -35.07 6.59
C ARG A 125 -6.80 -34.81 8.04
N GLY A 126 -5.61 -35.18 8.43
CA GLY A 126 -4.98 -34.70 9.67
C GLY A 126 -4.39 -33.29 9.50
N ILE A 127 -3.94 -32.72 10.61
CA ILE A 127 -3.13 -31.48 10.59
C ILE A 127 -1.78 -31.80 9.96
N ASP A 128 -1.35 -30.98 9.02
CA ASP A 128 -0.04 -31.07 8.39
C ASP A 128 1.02 -30.38 9.27
N MET A 129 1.78 -31.19 10.01
CA MET A 129 2.80 -30.67 10.93
C MET A 129 3.95 -29.98 10.21
N ASN A 130 4.25 -30.30 8.95
CA ASN A 130 5.27 -29.59 8.20
C ASN A 130 4.86 -28.12 7.93
N LEU A 131 3.58 -27.88 7.64
CA LEU A 131 3.05 -26.53 7.50
C LEU A 131 3.06 -25.78 8.84
N VAL A 132 2.71 -26.47 9.94
CA VAL A 132 2.79 -25.91 11.30
C VAL A 132 4.24 -25.55 11.64
N ASP A 133 5.18 -26.43 11.39
CA ASP A 133 6.61 -26.22 11.64
C ASP A 133 7.18 -25.06 10.82
N ALA A 134 6.74 -24.90 9.57
CA ALA A 134 7.15 -23.77 8.74
C ALA A 134 6.62 -22.43 9.30
N GLN A 135 5.39 -22.41 9.82
CA GLN A 135 4.83 -21.23 10.47
C GLN A 135 5.55 -20.95 11.81
N GLN A 136 5.80 -21.99 12.61
CA GLN A 136 6.55 -21.85 13.86
C GLN A 136 7.97 -21.32 13.61
N ALA A 137 8.70 -21.91 12.62
CA ALA A 137 10.02 -21.43 12.24
C ALA A 137 10.03 -19.93 11.93
N ARG A 138 9.08 -19.47 11.12
CA ARG A 138 8.92 -18.04 10.82
C ARG A 138 8.65 -17.25 12.08
N ARG A 139 7.69 -17.69 12.91
CA ARG A 139 7.29 -17.00 14.13
C ARG A 139 8.44 -16.87 15.12
N VAL A 140 9.19 -17.96 15.32
CA VAL A 140 10.36 -18.01 16.20
C VAL A 140 11.47 -17.10 15.67
N LEU A 141 11.85 -17.22 14.40
CA LEU A 141 12.93 -16.43 13.81
C LEU A 141 12.62 -14.93 13.87
N ASP A 142 11.42 -14.53 13.44
CA ASP A 142 11.02 -13.11 13.45
C ASP A 142 10.93 -12.57 14.89
N ARG A 143 10.59 -13.41 15.89
CA ARG A 143 10.63 -13.05 17.32
C ARG A 143 12.07 -12.85 17.80
N LEU A 144 12.97 -13.77 17.52
CA LEU A 144 14.38 -13.68 17.90
C LEU A 144 15.03 -12.40 17.33
N VAL A 145 14.87 -12.17 16.02
CA VAL A 145 15.40 -10.98 15.35
C VAL A 145 14.84 -9.70 15.97
N GLY A 146 13.51 -9.59 16.05
CA GLY A 146 12.86 -8.39 16.54
C GLY A 146 13.14 -8.10 18.01
N TYR A 147 13.19 -9.12 18.84
CA TYR A 147 13.39 -8.97 20.28
C TYR A 147 14.83 -8.63 20.66
N GLU A 148 15.82 -9.15 19.93
CA GLU A 148 17.23 -8.85 20.22
C GLU A 148 17.73 -7.55 19.58
N ILE A 149 17.29 -7.20 18.37
CA ILE A 149 17.73 -5.95 17.73
C ILE A 149 17.03 -4.72 18.32
N SER A 150 15.74 -4.81 18.67
CA SER A 150 14.97 -3.63 19.10
C SER A 150 15.57 -2.94 20.36
N PRO A 151 16.01 -3.64 21.41
CA PRO A 151 16.67 -3.02 22.55
C PRO A 151 17.97 -2.28 22.18
N ILE A 152 18.72 -2.79 21.19
CA ILE A 152 19.93 -2.11 20.70
C ILE A 152 19.54 -0.79 20.04
N LEU A 153 18.54 -0.79 19.17
CA LEU A 153 18.02 0.44 18.55
C LEU A 153 17.53 1.43 19.61
N TRP A 154 16.91 0.97 20.71
CA TRP A 154 16.45 1.84 21.77
C TRP A 154 17.58 2.51 22.54
N SER A 155 18.65 1.77 22.79
CA SER A 155 19.81 2.30 23.53
C SER A 155 20.70 3.18 22.65
N LYS A 156 20.81 2.83 21.35
CA LYS A 156 21.79 3.47 20.46
C LYS A 156 21.19 4.58 19.60
N ILE A 157 19.89 4.57 19.34
CA ILE A 157 19.21 5.59 18.54
C ILE A 157 18.09 6.25 19.35
N LYS A 158 16.91 5.58 19.50
CA LYS A 158 15.72 6.16 20.13
C LYS A 158 14.80 5.05 20.67
N PRO A 159 14.11 5.25 21.82
CA PRO A 159 13.08 4.31 22.29
C PRO A 159 11.97 4.06 21.29
N ALA A 160 11.31 2.90 21.41
CA ALA A 160 10.18 2.46 20.62
C ALA A 160 10.46 2.15 19.13
N LEU A 161 11.72 2.13 18.70
CA LEU A 161 12.12 1.62 17.41
C LEU A 161 12.07 0.08 17.39
N SER A 162 11.97 -0.50 16.23
CA SER A 162 11.98 -1.95 16.06
C SER A 162 12.53 -2.35 14.70
N ALA A 163 13.21 -3.46 14.65
CA ALA A 163 13.65 -4.09 13.43
C ALA A 163 12.90 -5.40 13.19
N GLY A 164 12.90 -5.83 11.94
CA GLY A 164 12.38 -7.11 11.54
C GLY A 164 12.95 -7.47 10.17
N ARG A 165 13.24 -8.73 9.95
CA ARG A 165 13.94 -9.26 8.78
C ARG A 165 13.39 -8.71 7.45
N VAL A 166 12.11 -8.88 7.16
CA VAL A 166 11.49 -8.41 5.92
C VAL A 166 11.28 -6.88 5.93
N GLN A 167 10.89 -6.33 7.08
CA GLN A 167 10.58 -4.90 7.23
C GLN A 167 11.80 -4.02 7.00
N SER A 168 12.95 -4.38 7.62
CA SER A 168 14.17 -3.59 7.50
C SER A 168 14.71 -3.60 6.08
N VAL A 169 14.61 -4.74 5.41
CA VAL A 169 15.02 -4.88 3.99
C VAL A 169 14.07 -4.09 3.06
N ALA A 170 12.77 -4.03 3.35
CA ALA A 170 11.85 -3.19 2.59
C ALA A 170 12.16 -1.68 2.75
N VAL A 171 12.55 -1.23 3.96
CA VAL A 171 13.04 0.14 4.19
C VAL A 171 14.32 0.39 3.42
N ARG A 172 15.26 -0.55 3.44
CA ARG A 172 16.53 -0.47 2.68
C ARG A 172 16.28 -0.21 1.20
N LEU A 173 15.36 -0.94 0.54
CA LEU A 173 15.02 -0.73 -0.88
C LEU A 173 14.59 0.71 -1.16
N ILE A 174 13.80 1.30 -0.25
CA ILE A 174 13.31 2.67 -0.41
C ILE A 174 14.44 3.69 -0.17
N VAL A 175 15.31 3.47 0.83
CA VAL A 175 16.45 4.32 1.12
C VAL A 175 17.46 4.28 -0.04
N GLU A 176 17.79 3.10 -0.57
CA GLU A 176 18.69 2.95 -1.72
C GLU A 176 18.16 3.69 -2.95
N ARG A 177 16.84 3.54 -3.24
CA ARG A 177 16.20 4.27 -4.34
C ARG A 177 16.24 5.78 -4.12
N GLU A 178 16.03 6.28 -2.92
CA GLU A 178 16.15 7.71 -2.63
C GLU A 178 17.59 8.22 -2.82
N ASN A 179 18.58 7.40 -2.46
CA ASN A 179 19.99 7.73 -2.70
C ASN A 179 20.32 7.75 -4.21
N GLU A 180 19.78 6.80 -5.00
CA GLU A 180 19.89 6.81 -6.46
C GLU A 180 19.29 8.09 -7.06
N VAL A 181 18.12 8.50 -6.58
CA VAL A 181 17.45 9.72 -7.05
C VAL A 181 18.24 10.97 -6.69
N LYS A 182 18.80 11.05 -5.47
CA LYS A 182 19.62 12.19 -5.03
C LYS A 182 20.95 12.29 -5.78
N ALA A 183 21.54 11.16 -6.13
CA ALA A 183 22.80 11.10 -6.88
C ALA A 183 22.62 11.31 -8.38
N PHE A 184 21.37 11.30 -8.86
CA PHE A 184 21.10 11.42 -10.30
C PHE A 184 21.29 12.85 -10.79
N GLU A 185 22.13 13.00 -11.79
CA GLU A 185 22.36 14.26 -12.51
C GLU A 185 21.48 14.28 -13.77
N SER A 186 20.47 15.14 -13.77
CA SER A 186 19.60 15.34 -14.92
C SER A 186 20.33 16.11 -16.03
N LYS A 187 20.43 15.50 -17.21
CA LYS A 187 21.08 16.10 -18.40
C LYS A 187 20.04 16.52 -19.42
N PRO A 188 20.18 17.72 -20.01
CA PRO A 188 19.30 18.15 -21.09
C PRO A 188 19.64 17.40 -22.38
N TYR A 189 18.62 17.23 -23.22
CA TYR A 189 18.76 16.75 -24.59
C TYR A 189 17.60 17.27 -25.44
N PHE A 190 17.83 17.37 -26.75
CA PHE A 190 16.81 17.80 -27.70
C PHE A 190 16.21 16.62 -28.44
N ARG A 191 14.90 16.48 -28.35
CA ARG A 191 14.09 15.54 -29.11
C ARG A 191 13.50 16.26 -30.31
N VAL A 192 13.61 15.66 -31.49
CA VAL A 192 13.17 16.28 -32.74
C VAL A 192 11.98 15.52 -33.31
N THR A 193 10.87 16.22 -33.51
CA THR A 193 9.63 15.70 -34.11
C THR A 193 9.23 16.56 -35.30
N ALA A 194 8.77 15.92 -36.37
CA ALA A 194 8.31 16.61 -37.56
C ALA A 194 6.90 16.19 -37.95
N GLN A 195 6.15 17.14 -38.50
CA GLN A 195 4.83 16.91 -39.08
C GLN A 195 4.95 16.90 -40.60
N PHE A 196 4.50 15.79 -41.19
CA PHE A 196 4.51 15.59 -42.64
C PHE A 196 3.11 15.38 -43.16
N HIS A 197 2.91 15.61 -44.43
CA HIS A 197 1.76 15.13 -45.19
C HIS A 197 2.21 14.71 -46.62
N PRO A 198 1.57 13.72 -47.25
CA PRO A 198 1.82 13.40 -48.64
C PRO A 198 1.45 14.61 -49.55
N VAL A 199 2.20 14.82 -50.61
CA VAL A 199 1.99 15.93 -51.55
C VAL A 199 0.53 16.02 -52.01
N ASP A 200 -0.12 14.84 -52.25
CA ASP A 200 -1.48 14.71 -52.74
C ASP A 200 -2.53 14.52 -51.65
N SER A 201 -2.20 14.73 -50.37
CA SER A 201 -3.11 14.46 -49.25
C SER A 201 -2.87 15.42 -48.07
N GLN A 202 -3.94 15.80 -47.38
CA GLN A 202 -3.91 16.62 -46.15
C GLN A 202 -3.79 15.78 -44.85
N LYS A 203 -3.60 14.46 -44.96
CA LYS A 203 -3.47 13.60 -43.79
C LYS A 203 -2.10 13.81 -43.15
N MET A 204 -2.11 14.34 -41.93
CA MET A 204 -0.91 14.60 -41.16
C MET A 204 -0.28 13.30 -40.60
N LEU A 205 1.03 13.26 -40.62
CA LEU A 205 1.88 12.20 -40.14
C LEU A 205 2.92 12.79 -39.23
N SER A 206 2.96 12.38 -37.97
CA SER A 206 4.01 12.79 -37.00
C SER A 206 5.13 11.75 -37.02
N ALA A 207 6.35 12.20 -37.13
CA ALA A 207 7.52 11.34 -37.11
C ALA A 207 8.60 11.93 -36.20
N GLU A 208 9.35 11.07 -35.56
CA GLU A 208 10.42 11.42 -34.63
C GLU A 208 11.78 11.07 -35.24
N LEU A 209 12.78 11.90 -34.99
CA LEU A 209 14.13 11.62 -35.42
C LEU A 209 14.72 10.49 -34.54
N GLY A 210 15.33 9.49 -35.15
CA GLY A 210 15.93 8.36 -34.42
C GLY A 210 17.16 8.70 -33.57
N ARG A 211 17.48 10.00 -33.42
CA ARG A 211 18.62 10.52 -32.64
C ARG A 211 18.22 11.75 -31.85
N HIS A 212 18.70 11.85 -30.60
CA HIS A 212 18.63 13.08 -29.80
C HIS A 212 19.92 13.89 -29.98
N PHE A 213 19.82 15.22 -29.79
CA PHE A 213 20.97 16.11 -29.77
C PHE A 213 21.27 16.55 -28.33
N GLU A 214 22.55 16.76 -28.04
CA GLU A 214 22.96 17.13 -26.67
C GLU A 214 22.93 18.65 -26.45
N THR A 215 23.02 19.43 -27.52
CA THR A 215 23.09 20.91 -27.48
C THR A 215 22.06 21.58 -28.37
N GLU A 216 21.64 22.80 -27.99
CA GLU A 216 20.77 23.68 -28.80
C GLU A 216 21.34 23.89 -30.18
N GLY A 217 22.65 24.21 -30.28
CA GLY A 217 23.31 24.49 -31.56
C GLY A 217 23.33 23.30 -32.53
N GLU A 218 23.50 22.06 -32.02
CA GLU A 218 23.37 20.85 -32.85
C GLU A 218 21.96 20.66 -33.39
N ALA A 219 20.95 20.90 -32.53
CA ALA A 219 19.53 20.80 -32.90
C ALA A 219 19.14 21.86 -33.93
N GLU A 220 19.58 23.12 -33.75
CA GLU A 220 19.39 24.24 -34.67
C GLU A 220 20.04 23.97 -36.03
N ALA A 221 21.32 23.57 -36.06
CA ALA A 221 22.01 23.21 -37.28
C ALA A 221 21.35 22.08 -38.07
N PHE A 222 20.80 21.09 -37.33
CA PHE A 222 20.02 20.04 -37.97
C PHE A 222 18.71 20.58 -38.58
N LEU A 223 17.96 21.42 -37.86
CA LEU A 223 16.74 22.05 -38.39
C LEU A 223 17.03 22.89 -39.63
N GLU A 224 18.10 23.69 -39.63
CA GLU A 224 18.54 24.48 -40.77
C GLU A 224 18.86 23.59 -41.98
N SER A 225 19.48 22.43 -41.74
CA SER A 225 19.80 21.47 -42.81
C SER A 225 18.59 20.88 -43.52
N LEU A 226 17.41 20.96 -42.91
CA LEU A 226 16.15 20.51 -43.49
C LEU A 226 15.50 21.56 -44.40
N VAL A 227 15.98 22.79 -44.43
CA VAL A 227 15.45 23.83 -45.29
C VAL A 227 15.70 23.46 -46.77
N GLY A 228 14.63 23.30 -47.54
CA GLY A 228 14.71 22.89 -48.93
C GLY A 228 15.01 21.41 -49.13
N ALA A 229 15.06 20.59 -48.08
CA ALA A 229 15.26 19.16 -48.21
C ALA A 229 14.04 18.46 -48.86
N ASN A 230 14.31 17.39 -49.57
CA ASN A 230 13.30 16.53 -50.19
C ASN A 230 13.01 15.34 -49.26
N PHE A 231 11.77 15.23 -48.80
CA PHE A 231 11.34 14.16 -47.93
C PHE A 231 10.59 13.09 -48.74
N LYS A 232 10.96 11.85 -48.49
CA LYS A 232 10.29 10.70 -49.12
C LYS A 232 10.25 9.52 -48.14
N VAL A 233 9.21 8.70 -48.26
CA VAL A 233 9.16 7.41 -47.58
C VAL A 233 10.27 6.52 -48.15
N SER A 234 11.31 6.27 -47.34
CA SER A 234 12.46 5.44 -47.78
C SER A 234 12.22 3.95 -47.53
N ARG A 235 11.48 3.64 -46.48
CA ARG A 235 11.15 2.25 -46.11
C ARG A 235 9.79 2.22 -45.40
N ILE A 236 9.03 1.22 -45.70
CA ILE A 236 7.82 0.87 -44.94
C ILE A 236 7.81 -0.63 -44.69
N GLU A 237 7.66 -1.00 -43.46
CA GLU A 237 7.60 -2.40 -43.07
C GLU A 237 6.35 -2.64 -42.21
N THR A 238 5.51 -3.57 -42.64
CA THR A 238 4.33 -3.97 -41.88
C THR A 238 4.50 -5.41 -41.43
N LYS A 239 4.46 -5.63 -40.13
CA LYS A 239 4.62 -6.94 -39.50
C LYS A 239 3.40 -7.30 -38.67
N PRO A 240 2.92 -8.55 -38.77
CA PRO A 240 1.95 -9.05 -37.82
C PRO A 240 2.59 -9.16 -36.43
N ALA A 241 1.89 -8.72 -35.43
CA ALA A 241 2.26 -8.85 -34.02
C ALA A 241 1.10 -9.40 -33.21
N HIS A 242 1.39 -10.12 -32.17
CA HIS A 242 0.39 -10.67 -31.27
C HIS A 242 0.63 -10.15 -29.85
N ARG A 243 -0.43 -9.70 -29.19
CA ARG A 243 -0.41 -9.45 -27.75
C ARG A 243 -1.09 -10.61 -27.06
N THR A 244 -0.42 -11.20 -26.08
CA THR A 244 -0.94 -12.30 -25.27
C THR A 244 -1.51 -11.77 -23.96
N PRO A 245 -2.61 -12.35 -23.43
CA PRO A 245 -3.15 -11.95 -22.14
C PRO A 245 -2.22 -12.38 -21.01
N ALA A 246 -2.21 -11.56 -19.97
CA ALA A 246 -1.51 -11.88 -18.73
C ALA A 246 -2.21 -13.02 -17.96
N PRO A 247 -1.47 -13.78 -17.12
CA PRO A 247 -2.03 -14.85 -16.29
C PRO A 247 -3.12 -14.38 -15.34
N PRO A 248 -3.94 -15.28 -14.80
CA PRO A 248 -4.83 -14.98 -13.67
C PRO A 248 -4.06 -14.39 -12.50
N PHE A 249 -4.74 -13.71 -11.60
CA PHE A 249 -4.09 -13.01 -10.49
C PHE A 249 -3.47 -13.95 -9.46
N THR A 250 -2.24 -13.60 -9.08
CA THR A 250 -1.64 -13.94 -7.79
C THR A 250 -1.96 -12.83 -6.78
N THR A 251 -1.62 -13.03 -5.50
CA THR A 251 -1.73 -11.97 -4.48
C THR A 251 -0.98 -10.71 -4.88
N SER A 252 0.26 -10.86 -5.36
CA SER A 252 1.13 -9.76 -5.76
C SER A 252 0.54 -8.99 -6.95
N THR A 253 0.18 -9.68 -8.02
CA THR A 253 -0.36 -9.02 -9.23
C THR A 253 -1.73 -8.39 -8.98
N LEU A 254 -2.57 -8.98 -8.10
CA LEU A 254 -3.82 -8.36 -7.67
C LEU A 254 -3.58 -7.05 -6.91
N GLN A 255 -2.62 -7.03 -5.99
CA GLN A 255 -2.26 -5.84 -5.24
C GLN A 255 -1.76 -4.72 -6.16
N GLN A 256 -0.94 -5.06 -7.15
CA GLN A 256 -0.41 -4.12 -8.14
C GLN A 256 -1.53 -3.51 -8.99
N GLU A 257 -2.36 -4.34 -9.62
CA GLU A 257 -3.44 -3.87 -10.49
C GLU A 257 -4.56 -3.14 -9.74
N ALA A 258 -4.92 -3.57 -8.53
CA ALA A 258 -5.88 -2.86 -7.70
C ALA A 258 -5.35 -1.48 -7.27
N SER A 259 -4.05 -1.35 -7.03
CA SER A 259 -3.43 -0.05 -6.75
C SER A 259 -3.51 0.88 -7.96
N ARG A 260 -3.15 0.39 -9.15
CA ARG A 260 -3.14 1.19 -10.39
C ARG A 260 -4.55 1.56 -10.86
N LYS A 261 -5.44 0.56 -11.01
CA LYS A 261 -6.78 0.77 -11.62
C LYS A 261 -7.84 1.26 -10.63
N LEU A 262 -7.74 0.87 -9.36
CA LEU A 262 -8.78 1.19 -8.37
C LEU A 262 -8.32 2.23 -7.33
N GLY A 263 -7.01 2.55 -7.28
CA GLY A 263 -6.43 3.44 -6.28
C GLY A 263 -6.44 2.83 -4.87
N PHE A 264 -6.50 1.49 -4.75
CA PHE A 264 -6.50 0.82 -3.46
C PHE A 264 -5.07 0.71 -2.91
N SER A 265 -4.89 0.95 -1.61
CA SER A 265 -3.65 0.53 -0.95
C SER A 265 -3.55 -1.00 -0.92
N VAL A 266 -2.33 -1.52 -0.81
CA VAL A 266 -2.10 -2.97 -0.70
C VAL A 266 -2.88 -3.58 0.46
N ALA A 267 -2.92 -2.91 1.61
CA ALA A 267 -3.71 -3.34 2.76
C ALA A 267 -5.22 -3.35 2.48
N ARG A 268 -5.74 -2.32 1.80
CA ARG A 268 -7.15 -2.25 1.43
C ARG A 268 -7.53 -3.35 0.45
N THR A 269 -6.68 -3.63 -0.52
CA THR A 269 -6.87 -4.72 -1.48
C THR A 269 -7.04 -6.04 -0.76
N MET A 270 -6.14 -6.38 0.17
CA MET A 270 -6.23 -7.63 0.92
C MET A 270 -7.45 -7.70 1.83
N GLN A 271 -7.82 -6.59 2.46
CA GLN A 271 -9.05 -6.53 3.28
C GLN A 271 -10.30 -6.82 2.45
N VAL A 272 -10.41 -6.22 1.27
CA VAL A 272 -11.56 -6.42 0.38
C VAL A 272 -11.56 -7.81 -0.24
N ALA A 273 -10.38 -8.32 -0.64
CA ALA A 273 -10.23 -9.69 -1.16
C ALA A 273 -10.64 -10.75 -0.09
N GLN A 274 -10.24 -10.54 1.17
CA GLN A 274 -10.69 -11.39 2.28
C GLN A 274 -12.22 -11.42 2.41
N GLN A 275 -12.87 -10.26 2.30
CA GLN A 275 -14.33 -10.17 2.35
C GLN A 275 -15.00 -10.89 1.17
N LEU A 276 -14.42 -10.81 -0.02
CA LEU A 276 -14.92 -11.51 -1.21
C LEU A 276 -14.76 -13.03 -1.07
N TYR A 277 -13.63 -13.50 -0.58
CA TYR A 277 -13.39 -14.91 -0.29
C TYR A 277 -14.35 -15.45 0.75
N GLU A 278 -14.48 -14.79 1.91
CA GLU A 278 -15.40 -15.18 2.99
C GLU A 278 -16.86 -15.15 2.58
N GLY A 279 -17.20 -14.29 1.61
CA GLY A 279 -18.52 -14.23 0.96
C GLY A 279 -18.75 -15.34 -0.07
N GLY A 280 -17.72 -16.10 -0.44
CA GLY A 280 -17.78 -17.17 -1.44
C GLY A 280 -17.75 -16.68 -2.89
N TYR A 281 -17.32 -15.44 -3.14
CA TYR A 281 -17.29 -14.85 -4.49
C TYR A 281 -16.01 -15.14 -5.27
N ILE A 282 -14.88 -15.33 -4.59
CA ILE A 282 -13.57 -15.62 -5.19
C ILE A 282 -12.89 -16.79 -4.48
N THR A 283 -11.90 -17.38 -5.15
CA THR A 283 -10.97 -18.33 -4.56
C THR A 283 -10.07 -17.67 -3.51
N TYR A 284 -9.33 -18.45 -2.76
CA TYR A 284 -8.43 -17.98 -1.71
C TYR A 284 -7.42 -16.94 -2.25
N MET A 285 -7.35 -15.79 -1.60
CA MET A 285 -6.62 -14.62 -2.11
C MET A 285 -5.13 -14.59 -1.76
N ARG A 286 -4.63 -15.49 -0.91
CA ARG A 286 -3.21 -15.58 -0.58
C ARG A 286 -2.59 -16.72 -1.36
N THR A 287 -2.25 -16.47 -2.61
CA THR A 287 -1.65 -17.45 -3.52
C THR A 287 -0.59 -16.81 -4.40
N ASP A 288 0.44 -17.53 -4.71
CA ASP A 288 1.44 -17.22 -5.73
C ASP A 288 1.25 -18.07 -7.01
N SER A 289 0.21 -18.90 -7.03
CA SER A 289 -0.16 -19.72 -8.18
C SER A 289 -0.91 -18.92 -9.24
N VAL A 290 -0.64 -19.23 -10.49
CA VAL A 290 -1.37 -18.75 -11.68
C VAL A 290 -2.23 -19.85 -12.33
N ASN A 291 -2.31 -21.04 -11.70
CA ASN A 291 -3.03 -22.17 -12.23
C ASN A 291 -4.54 -22.02 -12.04
N LEU A 292 -5.30 -22.56 -13.00
CA LEU A 292 -6.75 -22.70 -12.91
C LEU A 292 -7.12 -24.17 -12.95
N SER A 293 -8.08 -24.59 -12.12
CA SER A 293 -8.65 -25.94 -12.15
C SER A 293 -9.35 -26.24 -13.48
N ASP A 294 -9.48 -27.53 -13.82
CA ASP A 294 -10.20 -27.96 -15.03
C ASP A 294 -11.65 -27.47 -15.05
N LEU A 295 -12.28 -27.40 -13.87
CA LEU A 295 -13.61 -26.85 -13.72
C LEU A 295 -13.63 -25.37 -14.10
N ALA A 296 -12.70 -24.56 -13.57
CA ALA A 296 -12.60 -23.13 -13.85
C ALA A 296 -12.31 -22.87 -15.33
N LEU A 297 -11.40 -23.64 -15.94
CA LEU A 297 -11.10 -23.57 -17.38
C LEU A 297 -12.34 -23.86 -18.24
N SER A 298 -13.12 -24.90 -17.85
CA SER A 298 -14.36 -25.25 -18.54
C SER A 298 -15.44 -24.18 -18.43
N MET A 299 -15.58 -23.58 -17.22
CA MET A 299 -16.52 -22.47 -16.97
C MET A 299 -16.12 -21.23 -17.78
N ALA A 300 -14.85 -20.84 -17.76
CA ALA A 300 -14.35 -19.71 -18.54
C ALA A 300 -14.57 -19.91 -20.05
N LYS A 301 -14.26 -21.09 -20.57
CA LYS A 301 -14.50 -21.44 -21.98
C LYS A 301 -15.95 -21.27 -22.38
N LYS A 302 -16.89 -21.77 -21.57
CA LYS A 302 -18.34 -21.65 -21.86
C LYS A 302 -18.78 -20.18 -21.83
N GLU A 303 -18.32 -19.43 -20.84
CA GLU A 303 -18.70 -18.02 -20.68
C GLU A 303 -18.15 -17.17 -21.82
N ILE A 304 -16.88 -17.34 -22.21
CA ILE A 304 -16.28 -16.61 -23.34
C ILE A 304 -17.02 -16.92 -24.64
N ALA A 305 -17.30 -18.20 -24.92
CA ALA A 305 -18.02 -18.58 -26.11
C ALA A 305 -19.44 -18.01 -26.16
N ALA A 306 -20.13 -17.95 -25.02
CA ALA A 306 -21.48 -17.44 -24.95
C ALA A 306 -21.57 -15.92 -25.13
N GLN A 307 -20.60 -15.17 -24.57
CA GLN A 307 -20.65 -13.70 -24.56
C GLN A 307 -19.95 -13.05 -25.75
N TYR A 308 -18.84 -13.63 -26.19
CA TYR A 308 -17.95 -12.99 -27.19
C TYR A 308 -17.87 -13.77 -28.51
N GLY A 309 -18.16 -15.05 -28.49
CA GLY A 309 -18.04 -15.94 -29.65
C GLY A 309 -16.94 -17.00 -29.50
N ALA A 310 -17.02 -18.06 -30.28
CA ALA A 310 -16.08 -19.17 -30.20
C ALA A 310 -14.66 -18.78 -30.63
N GLU A 311 -14.52 -17.80 -31.51
CA GLU A 311 -13.26 -17.26 -32.02
C GLU A 311 -12.44 -16.57 -30.92
N TYR A 312 -13.10 -16.09 -29.85
CA TYR A 312 -12.41 -15.49 -28.69
C TYR A 312 -11.90 -16.52 -27.68
N VAL A 313 -12.21 -17.79 -27.84
CA VAL A 313 -11.80 -18.83 -26.88
C VAL A 313 -10.41 -19.34 -27.20
N LYS A 314 -9.50 -19.22 -26.24
CA LYS A 314 -8.18 -19.87 -26.27
C LYS A 314 -7.79 -20.30 -24.87
N THR A 315 -8.15 -21.53 -24.50
CA THR A 315 -7.81 -22.07 -23.18
C THR A 315 -6.30 -22.21 -23.02
N ARG A 316 -5.76 -21.67 -21.91
CA ARG A 316 -4.33 -21.70 -21.56
C ARG A 316 -4.13 -22.28 -20.18
N ARG A 317 -3.03 -23.02 -20.05
CA ARG A 317 -2.48 -23.42 -18.74
C ARG A 317 -1.19 -22.65 -18.54
N TYR A 318 -1.18 -21.79 -17.52
CA TYR A 318 -0.02 -21.02 -17.15
C TYR A 318 0.85 -21.84 -16.17
N GLN A 319 2.16 -21.66 -16.25
CA GLN A 319 3.09 -22.25 -15.28
C GLN A 319 3.61 -21.17 -14.35
N THR A 320 3.63 -21.49 -13.08
CA THR A 320 4.17 -20.59 -12.05
C THR A 320 5.69 -20.53 -12.19
N LYS A 321 6.24 -19.35 -12.38
CA LYS A 321 7.70 -19.15 -12.55
C LYS A 321 8.45 -19.14 -11.22
N THR A 322 7.78 -18.97 -10.10
CA THR A 322 8.38 -18.87 -8.77
C THR A 322 8.84 -20.25 -8.31
N LYS A 323 10.14 -20.44 -8.16
CA LYS A 323 10.70 -21.68 -7.56
C LYS A 323 10.26 -21.74 -6.09
N GLY A 324 9.44 -22.73 -5.73
CA GLY A 324 8.89 -22.89 -4.39
C GLY A 324 7.43 -22.46 -4.24
N ALA A 325 6.77 -22.08 -5.35
CA ALA A 325 5.32 -21.90 -5.35
C ALA A 325 4.62 -23.19 -4.93
N GLN A 326 3.62 -23.08 -4.09
CA GLN A 326 2.76 -24.21 -3.74
C GLN A 326 1.89 -24.51 -4.98
N GLU A 327 2.34 -25.40 -5.86
CA GLU A 327 1.64 -25.77 -7.11
C GLU A 327 0.23 -26.31 -6.90
N ALA A 328 -0.10 -26.72 -5.67
CA ALA A 328 -1.42 -27.21 -5.29
C ALA A 328 -2.49 -26.10 -5.20
N HIS A 329 -2.08 -24.82 -5.14
CA HIS A 329 -3.00 -23.71 -5.01
C HIS A 329 -3.50 -23.23 -6.38
N GLU A 330 -4.74 -22.76 -6.42
CA GLU A 330 -5.35 -22.10 -7.57
C GLU A 330 -5.05 -20.60 -7.56
N ALA A 331 -5.09 -19.95 -8.73
CA ALA A 331 -5.05 -18.50 -8.85
C ALA A 331 -6.30 -17.84 -8.24
N ILE A 332 -6.23 -16.53 -8.01
CA ILE A 332 -7.39 -15.74 -7.57
C ILE A 332 -8.35 -15.59 -8.75
N ARG A 333 -9.53 -16.15 -8.63
CA ARG A 333 -10.57 -16.14 -9.65
C ARG A 333 -11.97 -16.04 -9.05
N PRO A 334 -12.99 -15.66 -9.82
CA PRO A 334 -14.38 -15.81 -9.42
C PRO A 334 -14.75 -17.29 -9.20
N THR A 335 -15.61 -17.55 -8.23
CA THR A 335 -16.20 -18.89 -8.04
C THR A 335 -17.29 -19.18 -9.06
N ASP A 336 -17.94 -18.14 -9.59
CA ASP A 336 -18.93 -18.20 -10.67
C ASP A 336 -18.52 -17.27 -11.81
N MET A 337 -18.14 -17.87 -12.97
CA MET A 337 -17.71 -17.11 -14.14
C MET A 337 -18.87 -16.41 -14.87
N THR A 338 -20.13 -16.82 -14.63
CA THR A 338 -21.29 -16.20 -15.25
C THR A 338 -21.67 -14.85 -14.60
N ALA A 339 -21.22 -14.62 -13.38
CA ALA A 339 -21.46 -13.40 -12.64
C ALA A 339 -20.36 -12.37 -12.94
N GLN A 340 -20.58 -11.48 -13.89
CA GLN A 340 -19.63 -10.39 -14.22
C GLN A 340 -19.49 -9.36 -13.11
N SER A 341 -20.52 -9.19 -12.30
CA SER A 341 -20.59 -8.26 -11.18
C SER A 341 -21.42 -8.86 -10.07
N ILE A 342 -21.23 -8.38 -8.84
CA ILE A 342 -21.91 -8.86 -7.63
C ILE A 342 -22.68 -7.75 -6.95
N ASN A 343 -23.77 -8.09 -6.26
CA ASN A 343 -24.51 -7.16 -5.43
C ASN A 343 -23.86 -7.04 -4.05
N ALA A 344 -22.84 -6.17 -3.95
CA ALA A 344 -22.02 -5.94 -2.76
C ALA A 344 -21.64 -4.46 -2.65
N GLU A 345 -20.89 -4.10 -1.60
CA GLU A 345 -20.36 -2.75 -1.44
C GLU A 345 -19.49 -2.34 -2.64
N SER A 346 -19.42 -1.04 -2.95
CA SER A 346 -18.71 -0.52 -4.13
C SER A 346 -17.26 -1.02 -4.22
N ALA A 347 -16.52 -1.08 -3.12
CA ALA A 347 -15.14 -1.56 -3.13
C ALA A 347 -15.06 -3.06 -3.48
N GLN A 348 -15.95 -3.86 -2.93
CA GLN A 348 -16.03 -5.30 -3.21
C GLN A 348 -16.39 -5.55 -4.67
N ARG A 349 -17.41 -4.85 -5.19
CA ARG A 349 -17.84 -4.96 -6.57
C ARG A 349 -16.72 -4.61 -7.54
N ARG A 350 -16.03 -3.47 -7.34
CA ARG A 350 -14.93 -3.02 -8.19
C ARG A 350 -13.76 -4.02 -8.20
N LEU A 351 -13.38 -4.56 -7.05
CA LEU A 351 -12.31 -5.55 -6.97
C LEU A 351 -12.72 -6.89 -7.61
N TYR A 352 -13.97 -7.32 -7.40
CA TYR A 352 -14.51 -8.51 -8.03
C TYR A 352 -14.51 -8.40 -9.56
N GLU A 353 -15.00 -7.29 -10.11
CA GLU A 353 -15.00 -7.02 -11.55
C GLU A 353 -13.59 -7.02 -12.15
N LEU A 354 -12.60 -6.50 -11.42
CA LEU A 354 -11.20 -6.56 -11.83
C LEU A 354 -10.69 -8.01 -11.91
N ILE A 355 -11.00 -8.83 -10.90
CA ILE A 355 -10.62 -10.25 -10.83
C ILE A 355 -11.32 -11.02 -11.96
N TRP A 356 -12.61 -10.78 -12.17
CA TRP A 356 -13.39 -11.42 -13.23
C TRP A 356 -12.80 -11.12 -14.62
N LYS A 357 -12.57 -9.84 -14.92
CA LYS A 357 -12.01 -9.39 -16.20
C LYS A 357 -10.65 -10.03 -16.47
N ARG A 358 -9.77 -10.05 -15.49
CA ARG A 358 -8.42 -10.65 -15.63
C ARG A 358 -8.51 -12.15 -15.89
N THR A 359 -9.36 -12.85 -15.14
CA THR A 359 -9.52 -14.30 -15.25
C THR A 359 -10.08 -14.67 -16.64
N VAL A 360 -11.15 -14.01 -17.08
CA VAL A 360 -11.74 -14.25 -18.40
C VAL A 360 -10.76 -13.91 -19.51
N ALA A 361 -10.14 -12.73 -19.47
CA ALA A 361 -9.15 -12.31 -20.46
C ALA A 361 -7.98 -13.30 -20.59
N SER A 362 -7.53 -13.90 -19.48
CA SER A 362 -6.45 -14.89 -19.50
C SER A 362 -6.76 -16.12 -20.35
N GLN A 363 -8.03 -16.44 -20.57
CA GLN A 363 -8.52 -17.59 -21.32
C GLN A 363 -9.08 -17.21 -22.72
N MET A 364 -8.90 -15.91 -23.12
CA MET A 364 -9.32 -15.42 -24.43
C MET A 364 -8.18 -15.50 -25.47
N ALA A 365 -8.54 -15.43 -26.73
CA ALA A 365 -7.60 -15.40 -27.85
C ALA A 365 -6.65 -14.19 -27.76
N ASP A 366 -5.46 -14.33 -28.34
CA ASP A 366 -4.51 -13.23 -28.48
C ASP A 366 -5.12 -12.10 -29.30
N ALA A 367 -4.72 -10.89 -29.02
CA ALA A 367 -5.01 -9.78 -29.92
C ALA A 367 -4.03 -9.81 -31.10
N GLU A 368 -4.56 -9.70 -32.32
CA GLU A 368 -3.77 -9.61 -33.53
C GLU A 368 -3.64 -8.15 -33.94
N ILE A 369 -2.40 -7.72 -34.04
CA ILE A 369 -2.03 -6.33 -34.31
C ILE A 369 -1.16 -6.31 -35.58
N GLU A 370 -1.42 -5.38 -36.44
CA GLU A 370 -0.52 -5.06 -37.56
C GLU A 370 0.31 -3.84 -37.16
N LYS A 371 1.60 -4.03 -36.93
CA LYS A 371 2.55 -2.95 -36.60
C LYS A 371 3.20 -2.48 -37.88
N THR A 372 3.02 -1.19 -38.22
CA THR A 372 3.67 -0.55 -39.34
C THR A 372 4.74 0.37 -38.86
N GLU A 373 5.96 0.19 -39.32
CA GLU A 373 7.10 1.08 -39.15
C GLU A 373 7.44 1.76 -40.45
N MET A 374 7.56 3.08 -40.43
CA MET A 374 7.83 3.87 -41.64
C MET A 374 9.07 4.74 -41.35
N GLU A 375 9.98 4.74 -42.29
CA GLU A 375 11.18 5.57 -42.27
C GLU A 375 11.06 6.65 -43.36
N ILE A 376 11.33 7.90 -42.97
CA ILE A 376 11.26 9.07 -43.89
C ILE A 376 12.65 9.60 -44.04
N SER A 377 13.18 9.56 -45.27
CA SER A 377 14.49 10.09 -45.59
C SER A 377 14.45 11.62 -45.70
N THR A 378 15.45 12.27 -45.13
CA THR A 378 15.72 13.71 -45.27
C THR A 378 16.63 14.04 -46.45
N GLY A 379 17.17 13.04 -47.16
CA GLY A 379 18.24 13.19 -48.15
C GLY A 379 19.64 13.24 -47.49
N GLY A 380 19.72 13.28 -46.17
CA GLY A 380 20.96 13.24 -45.36
C GLY A 380 21.19 11.87 -44.71
N THR A 381 21.98 11.85 -43.64
CA THR A 381 22.36 10.63 -42.90
C THR A 381 21.34 10.25 -41.81
N LEU A 382 20.47 11.19 -41.39
CA LEU A 382 19.51 11.00 -40.34
C LEU A 382 18.10 10.94 -40.94
N ASN A 383 17.30 9.96 -40.52
CA ASN A 383 15.96 9.74 -41.03
C ASN A 383 14.96 9.89 -39.88
N PHE A 384 13.75 10.35 -40.21
CA PHE A 384 12.63 10.33 -39.28
C PHE A 384 11.98 8.95 -39.26
N GLN A 385 11.46 8.56 -38.12
CA GLN A 385 10.77 7.29 -37.93
C GLN A 385 9.38 7.56 -37.36
N CYS A 386 8.41 6.81 -37.81
CA CYS A 386 7.08 6.76 -37.21
C CYS A 386 6.58 5.33 -37.20
N SER A 387 5.82 5.03 -36.17
CA SER A 387 5.18 3.72 -36.02
C SER A 387 3.69 3.88 -35.78
N GLY A 388 2.94 2.93 -36.29
CA GLY A 388 1.50 2.84 -36.04
C GLY A 388 1.09 1.41 -35.82
N GLU A 389 0.02 1.21 -35.07
CA GLU A 389 -0.53 -0.10 -34.81
C GLU A 389 -2.00 -0.12 -35.25
N GLN A 390 -2.40 -1.18 -35.94
CA GLN A 390 -3.79 -1.42 -36.26
C GLN A 390 -4.23 -2.75 -35.64
N VAL A 391 -5.22 -2.72 -34.78
CA VAL A 391 -5.82 -3.92 -34.20
C VAL A 391 -6.66 -4.56 -35.30
N LYS A 392 -6.31 -5.79 -35.70
CA LYS A 392 -7.07 -6.61 -36.66
C LYS A 392 -8.12 -7.47 -35.98
N PHE A 393 -7.73 -8.03 -34.83
CA PHE A 393 -8.61 -8.77 -33.95
C PHE A 393 -8.29 -8.39 -32.50
N ASP A 394 -9.29 -7.92 -31.78
CA ASP A 394 -9.10 -7.36 -30.43
C ASP A 394 -8.83 -8.45 -29.38
N GLY A 395 -9.27 -9.69 -29.59
CA GLY A 395 -9.01 -10.80 -28.69
C GLY A 395 -9.34 -10.44 -27.23
N PHE A 396 -8.40 -10.71 -26.33
CA PHE A 396 -8.57 -10.41 -24.90
C PHE A 396 -8.65 -8.92 -24.57
N LEU A 397 -8.14 -8.03 -25.43
CA LEU A 397 -8.19 -6.56 -25.22
C LEU A 397 -9.64 -6.05 -25.15
N LYS A 398 -10.61 -6.80 -25.70
CA LYS A 398 -12.03 -6.49 -25.57
C LYS A 398 -12.52 -6.46 -24.12
N VAL A 399 -11.87 -7.19 -23.23
CA VAL A 399 -12.26 -7.34 -21.81
C VAL A 399 -11.30 -6.65 -20.89
N TYR A 400 -10.00 -6.75 -21.15
CA TYR A 400 -8.99 -6.33 -20.21
C TYR A 400 -7.67 -5.92 -20.85
N LEU A 401 -7.17 -4.78 -20.41
CA LEU A 401 -5.80 -4.32 -20.67
C LEU A 401 -5.08 -4.14 -19.32
N GLU A 402 -3.89 -4.71 -19.19
CA GLU A 402 -3.02 -4.53 -18.00
C GLU A 402 -2.47 -3.11 -17.95
N SER A 403 -2.37 -2.52 -16.76
CA SER A 403 -1.72 -1.23 -16.56
C SER A 403 -0.26 -1.41 -16.17
N THR A 404 0.58 -0.43 -16.51
CA THR A 404 1.99 -0.38 -16.14
C THR A 404 2.24 0.77 -15.17
N ASP A 405 3.35 0.70 -14.39
CA ASP A 405 3.76 1.81 -13.52
C ASP A 405 4.36 2.97 -14.31
N ASP A 406 4.83 2.68 -15.53
CA ASP A 406 5.41 3.60 -16.50
C ASP A 406 4.36 3.94 -17.58
N GLU A 407 3.15 4.35 -17.17
CA GLU A 407 2.27 5.04 -18.09
C GLU A 407 2.96 6.36 -18.44
N GLU A 408 3.76 6.32 -19.51
CA GLU A 408 4.04 7.54 -20.25
C GLU A 408 2.69 8.23 -20.47
N PRO A 409 2.61 9.56 -20.25
CA PRO A 409 1.42 10.30 -20.63
C PRO A 409 1.15 9.88 -22.07
N GLU A 410 -0.08 9.43 -22.34
CA GLU A 410 -0.50 8.95 -23.66
C GLU A 410 0.04 9.88 -24.73
N GLY A 411 1.30 9.64 -25.11
CA GLY A 411 1.90 10.21 -26.28
C GLY A 411 1.15 9.59 -27.42
N GLU A 412 0.20 10.34 -27.95
CA GLU A 412 -0.50 10.11 -29.20
C GLU A 412 -0.77 8.61 -29.43
N GLY A 413 -1.88 8.16 -28.88
CA GLY A 413 -2.35 6.78 -29.02
C GLY A 413 -2.12 6.29 -30.44
N SER A 414 -1.72 5.04 -30.55
CA SER A 414 -1.46 4.28 -31.76
C SER A 414 -2.24 4.82 -32.96
N LYS A 415 -1.72 5.91 -33.58
CA LYS A 415 -2.37 6.51 -34.74
C LYS A 415 -2.19 5.57 -35.90
N MET A 416 -3.29 5.21 -36.52
CA MET A 416 -3.27 4.44 -37.73
C MET A 416 -2.51 5.22 -38.82
N LEU A 417 -1.34 4.72 -39.22
CA LEU A 417 -0.56 5.33 -40.26
C LEU A 417 -1.28 5.21 -41.59
N PRO A 418 -1.22 6.27 -42.42
CA PRO A 418 -1.75 6.16 -43.80
C PRO A 418 -0.93 5.12 -44.56
N ARG A 419 -1.59 4.31 -45.39
CA ARG A 419 -0.93 3.37 -46.32
C ARG A 419 -0.29 4.17 -47.44
N LEU A 420 1.02 4.40 -47.35
CA LEU A 420 1.83 5.10 -48.32
C LEU A 420 2.82 4.11 -48.94
N PRO A 421 2.97 4.06 -50.26
CA PRO A 421 4.03 3.27 -50.87
C PRO A 421 5.41 3.88 -50.64
N GLU A 422 6.47 3.05 -50.68
CA GLU A 422 7.83 3.53 -50.72
C GLU A 422 8.05 4.49 -51.88
N GLY A 423 8.87 5.49 -51.70
CA GLY A 423 9.09 6.55 -52.67
C GLY A 423 8.07 7.69 -52.62
N THR A 424 6.97 7.59 -51.85
CA THR A 424 6.00 8.67 -51.70
C THR A 424 6.68 9.94 -51.24
N LEU A 425 6.50 11.04 -51.97
CA LEU A 425 7.01 12.36 -51.60
C LEU A 425 6.13 12.97 -50.51
N LEU A 426 6.80 13.56 -49.52
CA LEU A 426 6.18 14.19 -48.38
C LEU A 426 6.54 15.67 -48.32
N THR A 427 5.58 16.49 -47.90
CA THR A 427 5.82 17.89 -47.53
C THR A 427 5.91 17.97 -46.03
N MET A 428 6.97 18.63 -45.52
CA MET A 428 7.14 18.92 -44.10
C MET A 428 6.40 20.22 -43.77
N GLU A 429 5.39 20.15 -42.92
CA GLU A 429 4.65 21.33 -42.43
C GLU A 429 5.41 22.07 -41.37
N SER A 430 6.03 21.35 -40.45
CA SER A 430 6.89 21.88 -39.38
C SER A 430 7.79 20.82 -38.80
N CYS A 431 8.92 21.25 -38.24
CA CYS A 431 9.82 20.42 -37.47
C CYS A 431 10.15 21.12 -36.15
N GLU A 432 9.96 20.44 -35.03
CA GLU A 432 10.20 20.96 -33.69
C GLU A 432 11.32 20.19 -32.99
N ALA A 433 12.32 20.91 -32.49
CA ALA A 433 13.30 20.40 -31.58
C ALA A 433 13.01 20.94 -30.18
N SER A 434 12.56 20.10 -29.28
CA SER A 434 12.19 20.44 -27.92
C SER A 434 13.21 19.91 -26.93
N GLU A 435 13.61 20.77 -25.97
CA GLU A 435 14.52 20.42 -24.90
C GLU A 435 13.79 19.60 -23.83
N HIS A 436 14.33 18.45 -23.49
CA HIS A 436 13.89 17.53 -22.45
C HIS A 436 15.04 17.21 -21.52
N TRP A 437 14.74 16.61 -20.38
CA TRP A 437 15.74 16.19 -19.40
C TRP A 437 15.63 14.71 -19.11
N THR A 438 16.79 14.06 -18.96
CA THR A 438 16.83 12.69 -18.47
C THR A 438 16.17 12.62 -17.09
N GLN A 439 15.42 11.55 -16.85
CA GLN A 439 14.66 11.33 -15.63
C GLN A 439 15.39 10.39 -14.68
N HIS A 440 15.35 10.68 -13.38
CA HIS A 440 15.84 9.76 -12.37
C HIS A 440 14.99 8.48 -12.33
N PRO A 441 15.52 7.35 -11.80
CA PRO A 441 14.72 6.15 -11.58
C PRO A 441 13.47 6.45 -10.74
N PRO A 442 12.31 5.96 -11.11
CA PRO A 442 11.07 6.27 -10.41
C PRO A 442 11.10 5.73 -8.97
N ARG A 443 10.64 6.55 -8.01
CA ARG A 443 10.43 6.12 -6.63
C ARG A 443 9.37 5.04 -6.57
N TYR A 444 9.46 4.17 -5.57
CA TYR A 444 8.48 3.11 -5.39
C TYR A 444 7.10 3.66 -5.02
N THR A 445 6.07 3.06 -5.61
CA THR A 445 4.70 3.04 -5.08
C THR A 445 4.55 1.78 -4.18
N GLU A 446 3.42 1.64 -3.48
CA GLU A 446 3.14 0.36 -2.79
C GLU A 446 3.14 -0.81 -3.79
N ALA A 447 2.60 -0.62 -4.99
CA ALA A 447 2.53 -1.63 -6.05
C ALA A 447 3.91 -2.05 -6.56
N SER A 448 4.75 -1.08 -6.94
CA SER A 448 6.09 -1.39 -7.45
C SER A 448 7.03 -1.92 -6.36
N LEU A 449 6.80 -1.56 -5.08
CA LEU A 449 7.52 -2.16 -3.97
C LEU A 449 7.14 -3.64 -3.78
N VAL A 450 5.85 -3.99 -3.87
CA VAL A 450 5.40 -5.39 -3.82
C VAL A 450 6.05 -6.19 -4.94
N LYS A 451 6.02 -5.66 -6.18
CA LYS A 451 6.68 -6.30 -7.32
C LYS A 451 8.17 -6.52 -7.07
N LYS A 452 8.88 -5.50 -6.56
CA LYS A 452 10.31 -5.61 -6.27
C LYS A 452 10.63 -6.64 -5.19
N LEU A 453 9.80 -6.72 -4.14
CA LEU A 453 9.95 -7.74 -3.10
C LEU A 453 9.72 -9.15 -3.67
N GLU A 454 8.71 -9.34 -4.52
CA GLU A 454 8.43 -10.60 -5.22
C GLU A 454 9.59 -10.99 -6.13
N ASP A 455 10.08 -10.08 -6.98
CA ASP A 455 11.21 -10.31 -7.89
C ASP A 455 12.48 -10.75 -7.14
N LEU A 456 12.69 -10.23 -5.93
CA LEU A 456 13.81 -10.59 -5.06
C LEU A 456 13.54 -11.86 -4.21
N GLY A 457 12.34 -12.43 -4.25
CA GLY A 457 11.94 -13.57 -3.42
C GLY A 457 11.78 -13.22 -1.93
N ILE A 458 11.61 -11.94 -1.59
CA ILE A 458 11.51 -11.41 -0.22
C ILE A 458 10.05 -11.31 0.19
N GLY A 459 9.67 -12.03 1.24
CA GLY A 459 8.28 -12.11 1.68
C GLY A 459 7.48 -13.17 0.92
N ARG A 460 6.20 -13.26 1.24
CA ARG A 460 5.23 -14.20 0.64
C ARG A 460 3.85 -13.51 0.61
N PRO A 461 2.84 -14.09 -0.06
CA PRO A 461 1.49 -13.53 -0.14
C PRO A 461 0.91 -13.03 1.19
N SER A 462 1.21 -13.71 2.29
CA SER A 462 0.77 -13.33 3.64
C SER A 462 1.52 -12.13 4.24
N THR A 463 2.69 -11.75 3.75
CA THR A 463 3.59 -10.77 4.40
C THR A 463 3.72 -9.43 3.66
N TYR A 464 3.42 -9.31 2.37
CA TYR A 464 3.57 -8.06 1.62
C TYR A 464 2.79 -6.90 2.25
N ALA A 465 1.48 -7.05 2.40
CA ALA A 465 0.62 -6.02 2.97
C ALA A 465 0.94 -5.67 4.44
N PRO A 466 1.15 -6.65 5.35
CA PRO A 466 1.58 -6.37 6.71
C PRO A 466 2.92 -5.64 6.80
N THR A 467 3.90 -5.98 5.95
CA THR A 467 5.22 -5.32 5.93
C THR A 467 5.08 -3.85 5.59
N ILE A 468 4.43 -3.52 4.46
CA ILE A 468 4.25 -2.13 4.02
C ILE A 468 3.45 -1.33 5.05
N SER A 469 2.35 -1.89 5.56
CA SER A 469 1.55 -1.24 6.59
C SER A 469 2.34 -0.97 7.87
N THR A 470 3.25 -1.88 8.24
CA THR A 470 4.05 -1.75 9.46
C THR A 470 5.11 -0.67 9.33
N ILE A 471 5.85 -0.61 8.21
CA ILE A 471 6.90 0.41 8.01
C ILE A 471 6.30 1.81 7.85
N LEU A 472 5.10 1.95 7.28
CA LEU A 472 4.32 3.20 7.27
C LEU A 472 3.86 3.58 8.69
N LYS A 473 3.27 2.65 9.46
CA LYS A 473 2.80 2.88 10.83
C LYS A 473 3.93 3.24 11.80
N ARG A 474 5.13 2.72 11.56
CA ARG A 474 6.33 3.01 12.35
C ARG A 474 7.04 4.27 11.90
N GLU A 475 6.50 4.95 10.89
CA GLU A 475 7.06 6.18 10.33
C GLU A 475 8.51 6.02 9.82
N TYR A 476 8.90 4.82 9.39
CA TYR A 476 10.19 4.62 8.71
C TYR A 476 10.15 5.11 7.28
N ILE A 477 8.97 5.11 6.69
CA ILE A 477 8.66 5.67 5.39
C ILE A 477 7.37 6.49 5.47
N MET A 478 7.20 7.38 4.51
CA MET A 478 5.96 8.13 4.30
C MET A 478 5.48 7.97 2.86
N LYS A 479 4.18 8.11 2.66
CA LYS A 479 3.56 8.13 1.33
C LYS A 479 3.09 9.54 1.05
N GLU A 480 3.59 10.13 -0.04
CA GLU A 480 3.32 11.52 -0.41
C GLU A 480 3.07 11.66 -1.91
N ASP A 481 2.38 12.74 -2.23
CA ASP A 481 2.28 13.27 -3.58
C ASP A 481 3.18 14.50 -3.65
N ARG A 482 4.07 14.56 -4.63
CA ARG A 482 4.92 15.73 -4.88
C ARG A 482 4.71 16.22 -6.29
N GLU A 483 4.63 17.54 -6.46
CA GLU A 483 4.61 18.13 -7.79
C GLU A 483 5.97 17.98 -8.46
N GLY A 484 5.96 17.76 -9.78
CA GLY A 484 7.19 17.72 -10.58
C GLY A 484 7.88 19.07 -10.59
N GLU A 485 9.19 19.06 -10.67
CA GLU A 485 10.01 20.26 -10.80
C GLU A 485 9.68 20.97 -12.11
N VAL A 486 9.46 22.26 -12.03
CA VAL A 486 9.16 23.09 -13.20
C VAL A 486 10.45 23.55 -13.83
N LYS A 487 10.70 23.14 -15.08
CA LYS A 487 11.88 23.56 -15.85
C LYS A 487 11.44 24.39 -17.05
N LYS A 488 12.27 25.37 -17.42
CA LYS A 488 12.10 26.10 -18.66
C LYS A 488 12.98 25.44 -19.71
N GLY A 489 12.35 24.97 -20.78
CA GLY A 489 13.03 24.33 -21.90
C GLY A 489 12.99 25.19 -23.16
N VAL A 490 14.01 25.07 -23.98
CA VAL A 490 14.09 25.69 -25.28
C VAL A 490 13.32 24.84 -26.30
N VAL A 491 12.57 25.52 -27.16
CA VAL A 491 11.87 24.91 -28.29
C VAL A 491 12.27 25.68 -29.56
N LEU A 492 12.83 24.97 -30.50
CA LEU A 492 13.17 25.45 -31.83
C LEU A 492 12.16 24.89 -32.84
N VAL A 493 11.52 25.74 -33.60
CA VAL A 493 10.51 25.32 -34.60
C VAL A 493 10.92 25.82 -35.98
N LEU A 494 11.20 24.88 -36.88
CA LEU A 494 11.33 25.17 -38.31
C LEU A 494 9.95 25.16 -38.95
N LYS A 495 9.52 26.30 -39.50
CA LYS A 495 8.29 26.45 -40.28
C LYS A 495 8.47 27.52 -41.34
N GLY A 496 8.06 27.20 -42.57
CA GLY A 496 8.17 28.15 -43.69
C GLY A 496 9.63 28.54 -44.07
N GLY A 497 10.60 27.69 -43.75
CA GLY A 497 12.02 27.92 -44.06
C GLY A 497 12.79 28.74 -43.00
N GLU A 498 12.14 29.13 -41.91
CA GLU A 498 12.77 29.88 -40.80
C GLU A 498 12.71 29.06 -39.51
N VAL A 499 13.81 29.03 -38.76
CA VAL A 499 13.89 28.47 -37.40
C VAL A 499 13.53 29.55 -36.38
N LYS A 500 12.50 29.32 -35.58
CA LYS A 500 12.08 30.23 -34.50
C LYS A 500 12.36 29.61 -33.15
N ARG A 501 13.08 30.36 -32.30
CA ARG A 501 13.36 30.00 -30.92
C ARG A 501 12.26 30.51 -29.98
N SER A 502 11.79 29.66 -29.10
CA SER A 502 10.86 30.02 -28.01
C SER A 502 11.23 29.28 -26.72
N GLU A 503 10.67 29.69 -25.60
CA GLU A 503 10.82 28.98 -24.34
C GLU A 503 9.46 28.39 -23.94
N LYS A 504 9.47 27.14 -23.51
CA LYS A 504 8.29 26.44 -22.99
C LYS A 504 8.57 26.00 -21.55
N THR A 505 7.61 26.24 -20.69
CA THR A 505 7.67 25.71 -19.33
C THR A 505 7.19 24.27 -19.34
N GLU A 506 8.05 23.34 -18.99
CA GLU A 506 7.73 21.93 -18.82
C GLU A 506 7.63 21.61 -17.33
N LYS A 507 6.51 21.03 -16.93
CA LYS A 507 6.38 20.42 -15.60
C LYS A 507 6.94 19.02 -15.66
N GLY A 508 7.94 18.74 -14.82
CA GLY A 508 8.37 17.37 -14.58
C GLY A 508 7.21 16.47 -14.11
N TYR A 509 7.39 15.19 -14.19
CA TYR A 509 6.37 14.23 -13.76
C TYR A 509 6.01 14.42 -12.29
N ALA A 510 4.71 14.60 -12.02
CA ALA A 510 4.20 14.61 -10.66
C ALA A 510 4.33 13.23 -10.02
N GLU A 511 4.97 13.15 -8.88
CA GLU A 511 5.15 11.92 -8.14
C GLU A 511 3.93 11.65 -7.27
N LYS A 512 2.98 10.86 -7.77
CA LYS A 512 1.75 10.52 -7.03
C LYS A 512 1.90 9.20 -6.29
N GLY A 513 1.52 9.20 -5.00
CA GLY A 513 1.49 8.00 -4.16
C GLY A 513 2.84 7.35 -3.94
N LYS A 514 3.95 8.10 -4.04
CA LYS A 514 5.30 7.58 -3.89
C LYS A 514 5.71 7.40 -2.44
N LEU A 515 6.60 6.45 -2.21
CA LEU A 515 7.14 6.13 -0.90
C LEU A 515 8.50 6.80 -0.73
N PHE A 516 8.63 7.57 0.35
CA PHE A 516 9.85 8.29 0.72
C PHE A 516 10.37 7.76 2.05
N PRO A 517 11.67 7.62 2.24
CA PRO A 517 12.21 7.33 3.55
C PRO A 517 12.08 8.56 4.45
N THR A 518 11.89 8.35 5.75
CA THR A 518 11.99 9.41 6.75
C THR A 518 13.41 9.49 7.30
N ASP A 519 13.76 10.59 7.96
CA ASP A 519 15.07 10.71 8.62
C ASP A 519 15.32 9.54 9.59
N ILE A 520 14.31 9.16 10.38
CA ILE A 520 14.44 8.02 11.28
C ILE A 520 14.59 6.69 10.54
N GLY A 521 13.92 6.56 9.40
CA GLY A 521 14.08 5.40 8.51
C GLY A 521 15.50 5.28 7.98
N CYS A 522 16.10 6.39 7.51
CA CYS A 522 17.48 6.44 7.05
C CYS A 522 18.45 6.06 8.18
N VAL A 523 18.34 6.69 9.35
CA VAL A 523 19.24 6.43 10.50
C VAL A 523 19.15 4.98 10.96
N VAL A 524 17.95 4.39 11.02
CA VAL A 524 17.79 2.96 11.38
C VAL A 524 18.37 2.07 10.29
N ASN A 525 18.15 2.37 9.03
CA ASN A 525 18.74 1.65 7.91
C ASN A 525 20.26 1.64 7.97
N ASP A 526 20.88 2.80 8.14
CA ASP A 526 22.35 2.96 8.16
C ASP A 526 22.98 2.25 9.35
N PHE A 527 22.31 2.32 10.52
CA PHE A 527 22.74 1.57 11.70
C PHE A 527 22.69 0.06 11.44
N LEU A 528 21.59 -0.44 10.87
CA LEU A 528 21.42 -1.86 10.57
C LEU A 528 22.39 -2.32 9.48
N MET A 529 22.62 -1.52 8.45
CA MET A 529 23.61 -1.82 7.41
C MET A 529 25.04 -1.91 7.97
N SER A 530 25.38 -1.02 8.90
CA SER A 530 26.73 -0.98 9.51
C SER A 530 26.99 -2.13 10.49
N HIS A 531 25.97 -2.59 11.22
CA HIS A 531 26.13 -3.55 12.30
C HIS A 531 25.49 -4.91 12.06
N PHE A 532 24.53 -5.01 11.17
CA PHE A 532 23.72 -6.21 10.88
C PHE A 532 23.58 -6.47 9.38
N SER A 533 24.66 -6.25 8.62
CA SER A 533 24.67 -6.36 7.15
C SER A 533 24.09 -7.68 6.63
N ASN A 534 24.33 -8.80 7.33
CA ASN A 534 23.81 -10.10 6.96
C ASN A 534 22.27 -10.15 6.98
N ILE A 535 21.61 -9.52 7.98
CA ILE A 535 20.15 -9.47 8.06
C ILE A 535 19.56 -8.52 7.01
N MET A 536 20.35 -7.49 6.66
CA MET A 536 19.96 -6.53 5.63
C MET A 536 20.19 -7.05 4.21
N ASP A 537 20.89 -8.17 4.03
CA ASP A 537 21.14 -8.78 2.73
C ASP A 537 19.86 -9.37 2.10
N TYR A 538 19.64 -9.04 0.82
CA TYR A 538 18.47 -9.48 0.07
C TYR A 538 18.45 -11.00 -0.12
N ASN A 539 19.62 -11.58 -0.46
CA ASN A 539 19.74 -13.02 -0.70
C ASN A 539 19.55 -13.82 0.59
N PHE A 540 20.01 -13.27 1.72
CA PHE A 540 19.78 -13.90 3.03
C PHE A 540 18.27 -14.01 3.30
N THR A 541 17.52 -12.91 3.16
CA THR A 541 16.07 -12.94 3.40
C THR A 541 15.35 -13.88 2.44
N ALA A 542 15.71 -13.88 1.16
CA ALA A 542 15.16 -14.81 0.17
C ALA A 542 15.49 -16.28 0.50
N THR A 543 16.71 -16.55 0.97
CA THR A 543 17.12 -17.91 1.38
C THR A 543 16.32 -18.40 2.57
N VAL A 544 16.08 -17.56 3.57
CA VAL A 544 15.25 -17.91 4.73
C VAL A 544 13.80 -18.20 4.31
N GLU A 545 13.23 -17.43 3.39
CA GLU A 545 11.90 -17.72 2.87
C GLU A 545 11.85 -19.08 2.14
N LYS A 546 12.90 -19.41 1.39
CA LYS A 546 13.06 -20.72 0.75
C LYS A 546 13.23 -21.83 1.78
N ASP A 547 13.99 -21.60 2.86
CA ASP A 547 14.12 -22.57 3.95
C ASP A 547 12.75 -22.89 4.56
N PHE A 548 11.88 -21.88 4.77
CA PHE A 548 10.52 -22.10 5.26
C PHE A 548 9.66 -22.90 4.25
N ASP A 549 9.83 -22.69 2.94
CA ASP A 549 9.15 -23.50 1.93
C ASP A 549 9.64 -24.96 1.96
N GLU A 550 10.93 -25.17 2.17
CA GLU A 550 11.51 -26.52 2.30
C GLU A 550 11.09 -27.23 3.60
N ILE A 551 10.88 -26.49 4.70
CA ILE A 551 10.26 -27.03 5.93
C ILE A 551 8.82 -27.45 5.64
N ALA A 552 8.03 -26.59 5.01
CA ALA A 552 6.65 -26.90 4.64
C ALA A 552 6.52 -28.13 3.73
N ALA A 553 7.55 -28.39 2.91
CA ALA A 553 7.65 -29.60 2.07
C ALA A 553 8.21 -30.82 2.80
N GLY A 554 8.50 -30.74 4.10
CA GLY A 554 9.09 -31.83 4.90
C GLY A 554 10.55 -32.16 4.56
N LYS A 555 11.27 -31.24 3.86
CA LYS A 555 12.66 -31.43 3.42
C LYS A 555 13.69 -30.96 4.43
N LYS A 556 13.31 -30.10 5.36
CA LYS A 556 14.18 -29.52 6.39
C LYS A 556 13.51 -29.54 7.75
N GLU A 557 14.33 -29.72 8.79
CA GLU A 557 13.91 -29.61 10.18
C GLU A 557 14.04 -28.15 10.64
N TRP A 558 12.96 -27.57 11.15
CA TRP A 558 12.88 -26.15 11.43
C TRP A 558 13.85 -25.70 12.54
N ARG A 559 14.06 -26.51 13.58
CA ARG A 559 14.96 -26.18 14.70
C ARG A 559 16.41 -26.03 14.24
N LYS A 560 16.87 -26.90 13.35
CA LYS A 560 18.21 -26.80 12.75
C LYS A 560 18.38 -25.54 11.89
N VAL A 561 17.33 -25.13 11.21
CA VAL A 561 17.35 -23.88 10.43
C VAL A 561 17.47 -22.67 11.38
N ILE A 562 16.73 -22.66 12.48
CA ILE A 562 16.82 -21.60 13.50
C ILE A 562 18.20 -21.58 14.16
N ASP A 563 18.73 -22.72 14.57
CA ASP A 563 20.04 -22.82 15.23
C ASP A 563 21.17 -22.28 14.35
N ARG A 564 21.21 -22.71 13.09
CA ARG A 564 22.19 -22.22 12.10
C ARG A 564 22.16 -20.70 11.93
N PHE A 565 20.99 -20.09 12.04
CA PHE A 565 20.82 -18.64 12.00
C PHE A 565 21.18 -17.97 13.33
N TYR A 566 20.64 -18.48 14.44
CA TYR A 566 20.66 -17.79 15.73
C TYR A 566 22.05 -17.69 16.36
N VAL A 567 22.85 -18.75 16.32
CA VAL A 567 24.19 -18.79 16.93
C VAL A 567 25.09 -17.64 16.46
N PRO A 568 25.34 -17.45 15.16
CA PRO A 568 26.15 -16.32 14.68
C PRO A 568 25.45 -14.97 14.87
N PHE A 569 24.12 -14.93 14.79
CA PHE A 569 23.34 -13.72 15.00
C PHE A 569 23.45 -13.21 16.44
N HIS A 570 23.25 -14.06 17.42
CA HIS A 570 23.35 -13.70 18.83
C HIS A 570 24.77 -13.24 19.23
N LYS A 571 25.80 -13.86 18.66
CA LYS A 571 27.18 -13.41 18.82
C LYS A 571 27.36 -11.97 18.32
N ASN A 572 26.81 -11.67 17.14
CA ASN A 572 26.86 -10.31 16.57
C ASN A 572 26.08 -9.31 17.41
N ILE A 573 24.92 -9.69 17.95
CA ILE A 573 24.13 -8.86 18.89
C ILE A 573 24.97 -8.43 20.10
N ARG A 574 25.62 -9.39 20.76
CA ARG A 574 26.47 -9.12 21.92
C ARG A 574 27.66 -8.21 21.57
N GLN A 575 28.31 -8.46 20.46
CA GLN A 575 29.39 -7.61 19.98
C GLN A 575 28.93 -6.19 19.71
N THR A 576 27.84 -6.02 18.96
CA THR A 576 27.28 -4.70 18.61
C THR A 576 26.83 -3.94 19.85
N GLN A 577 26.23 -4.60 20.84
CA GLN A 577 25.81 -3.97 22.08
C GLN A 577 26.99 -3.34 22.83
N GLN A 578 28.17 -3.99 22.82
CA GLN A 578 29.39 -3.54 23.49
C GLN A 578 30.14 -2.48 22.70
N THR A 579 30.25 -2.64 21.36
CA THR A 579 31.16 -1.84 20.54
C THR A 579 30.52 -0.64 19.86
N SER A 580 29.18 -0.70 19.58
CA SER A 580 28.53 0.39 18.86
C SER A 580 28.34 1.64 19.71
N GLN A 581 28.59 2.79 19.13
CA GLN A 581 28.33 4.08 19.74
C GLN A 581 26.88 4.52 19.53
N ARG A 582 26.44 5.50 20.32
CA ARG A 582 25.10 6.08 20.17
C ARG A 582 25.06 6.94 18.90
N THR A 583 24.17 6.59 18.00
CA THR A 583 23.93 7.32 16.77
C THR A 583 22.80 8.33 16.99
N THR A 584 23.12 9.62 16.95
CA THR A 584 22.14 10.69 17.21
C THR A 584 21.46 11.21 15.96
N GLY A 585 21.89 10.75 14.75
CA GLY A 585 21.40 11.30 13.49
C GLY A 585 21.55 12.83 13.48
N SER A 586 22.69 13.34 13.91
CA SER A 586 22.95 14.77 14.08
C SER A 586 23.79 15.30 12.92
N ARG A 587 23.36 16.38 12.29
CA ARG A 587 24.12 17.14 11.28
C ARG A 587 24.38 18.55 11.77
N LEU A 588 25.65 18.96 11.75
CA LEU A 588 26.05 20.35 11.98
C LEU A 588 25.64 21.18 10.77
N LEU A 589 24.82 22.20 10.98
CA LEU A 589 24.36 23.11 9.92
C LEU A 589 25.27 24.34 9.77
N GLY A 590 25.90 24.76 10.86
CA GLY A 590 26.73 25.96 10.93
C GLY A 590 26.68 26.59 12.31
N VAL A 591 26.96 27.90 12.36
CA VAL A 591 26.99 28.70 13.59
C VAL A 591 25.86 29.73 13.57
N ASP A 592 25.10 29.87 14.64
CA ASP A 592 24.12 30.93 14.80
C ASP A 592 24.79 32.30 14.86
N PRO A 593 24.51 33.23 13.93
CA PRO A 593 25.12 34.54 13.90
C PRO A 593 24.85 35.41 15.15
N LYS A 594 23.76 35.12 15.90
CA LYS A 594 23.38 35.90 17.07
C LYS A 594 24.08 35.45 18.35
N SER A 595 24.25 34.16 18.54
CA SER A 595 24.82 33.60 19.77
C SER A 595 26.24 33.07 19.62
N GLY A 596 26.74 32.92 18.39
CA GLY A 596 28.05 32.29 18.11
C GLY A 596 28.09 30.79 18.38
N LYS A 597 26.93 30.13 18.64
CA LYS A 597 26.82 28.71 18.99
C LYS A 597 26.55 27.86 17.78
N ASN A 598 27.01 26.61 17.83
CA ASN A 598 26.74 25.62 16.79
C ASN A 598 25.24 25.31 16.68
N VAL A 599 24.77 25.14 15.44
CA VAL A 599 23.40 24.76 15.10
C VAL A 599 23.39 23.35 14.54
N TYR A 600 22.60 22.47 15.12
CA TYR A 600 22.50 21.07 14.73
C TYR A 600 21.07 20.72 14.35
N ALA A 601 20.88 20.02 13.23
CA ALA A 601 19.66 19.27 12.98
C ALA A 601 19.84 17.84 13.50
N LYS A 602 18.90 17.34 14.30
CA LYS A 602 19.03 16.00 14.91
C LYS A 602 17.70 15.34 15.25
N ILE A 603 17.74 14.03 15.52
CA ILE A 603 16.59 13.28 15.99
C ILE A 603 16.45 13.46 17.50
N GLY A 604 15.34 14.01 17.93
CA GLY A 604 14.96 14.13 19.33
C GLY A 604 13.96 13.06 19.78
N ARG A 605 13.59 13.10 21.07
CA ARG A 605 12.65 12.14 21.67
C ARG A 605 11.27 12.14 20.96
N TYR A 606 10.84 13.30 20.48
CA TYR A 606 9.50 13.51 19.92
C TYR A 606 9.50 13.78 18.40
N GLY A 607 10.62 13.62 17.73
CA GLY A 607 10.78 13.85 16.30
C GLY A 607 12.06 14.60 15.97
N THR A 608 12.20 15.02 14.72
CA THR A 608 13.32 15.83 14.25
C THR A 608 13.26 17.25 14.79
N LEU A 609 14.41 17.77 15.19
CA LEU A 609 14.54 19.10 15.78
C LEU A 609 15.85 19.77 15.38
N VAL A 610 15.85 21.08 15.52
CA VAL A 610 17.08 21.90 15.46
C VAL A 610 17.48 22.27 16.88
N GLN A 611 18.78 22.19 17.17
CA GLN A 611 19.39 22.58 18.44
C GLN A 611 20.42 23.67 18.21
N ILE A 612 20.39 24.74 19.03
CA ILE A 612 21.42 25.76 19.10
C ILE A 612 22.18 25.59 20.43
N GLY A 613 23.49 25.43 20.36
CA GLY A 613 24.38 25.19 21.48
C GLY A 613 24.61 23.71 21.82
N GLU A 614 25.60 23.44 22.65
CA GLU A 614 26.01 22.08 23.02
C GLU A 614 25.21 21.56 24.22
N THR A 615 25.04 20.24 24.30
CA THR A 615 24.25 19.60 25.36
C THR A 615 25.06 19.50 26.68
N ASN A 616 26.38 19.58 26.62
CA ASN A 616 27.29 19.35 27.76
C ASN A 616 27.92 20.64 28.27
N THR A 617 27.29 21.80 28.10
CA THR A 617 27.73 23.09 28.60
C THR A 617 26.83 23.57 29.72
N ASP A 618 27.31 24.51 30.57
CA ASP A 618 26.53 25.11 31.64
C ASP A 618 25.28 25.85 31.15
N GLU A 619 25.26 26.26 29.90
CA GLU A 619 24.13 26.91 29.28
C GLU A 619 23.20 25.88 28.56
N LYS A 620 21.91 25.93 28.88
CA LYS A 620 20.92 25.06 28.26
C LYS A 620 20.80 25.37 26.79
N PRO A 621 20.90 24.34 25.89
CA PRO A 621 20.69 24.52 24.47
C PRO A 621 19.21 24.87 24.16
N LEU A 622 19.01 25.63 23.09
CA LEU A 622 17.69 25.93 22.56
C LEU A 622 17.26 24.82 21.58
N PHE A 623 15.96 24.54 21.55
CA PHE A 623 15.39 23.49 20.68
C PHE A 623 14.17 24.03 19.93
N ALA A 624 14.09 23.73 18.63
CA ALA A 624 12.90 23.96 17.83
C ALA A 624 12.57 22.69 17.01
N SER A 625 11.29 22.31 16.96
CA SER A 625 10.84 21.18 16.13
C SER A 625 10.89 21.56 14.66
N MET A 626 11.34 20.65 13.80
CA MET A 626 11.31 20.83 12.35
C MET A 626 9.87 20.79 11.84
N LYS A 627 9.60 21.49 10.74
CA LYS A 627 8.30 21.49 10.05
C LYS A 627 8.09 20.15 9.33
N LYS A 628 6.84 19.80 9.11
CA LYS A 628 6.51 18.64 8.26
C LYS A 628 7.05 18.86 6.84
N GLY A 629 7.75 17.87 6.31
CA GLY A 629 8.40 17.96 4.99
C GLY A 629 9.85 18.46 5.01
N GLN A 630 10.35 19.00 6.13
CA GLN A 630 11.79 19.26 6.29
C GLN A 630 12.52 18.01 6.75
N SER A 631 13.74 17.79 6.26
CA SER A 631 14.58 16.67 6.63
C SER A 631 15.91 17.15 7.21
N ILE A 632 16.51 16.34 8.10
CA ILE A 632 17.84 16.63 8.66
C ILE A 632 18.89 16.80 7.56
N GLU A 633 18.75 16.05 6.47
CA GLU A 633 19.72 16.07 5.39
C GLU A 633 19.67 17.34 4.54
N THR A 634 18.48 17.91 4.35
CA THR A 634 18.27 18.99 3.38
C THR A 634 18.09 20.36 4.01
N ILE A 635 17.70 20.45 5.29
CA ILE A 635 17.47 21.73 5.97
C ILE A 635 18.72 22.60 5.93
N THR A 636 18.56 23.86 5.51
CA THR A 636 19.64 24.87 5.50
C THR A 636 19.78 25.53 6.88
N LEU A 637 20.91 26.20 7.12
CA LEU A 637 21.11 26.96 8.36
C LEU A 637 20.05 28.07 8.52
N GLU A 638 19.71 28.75 7.43
CA GLU A 638 18.73 29.85 7.42
C GLU A 638 17.34 29.34 7.81
N GLU A 639 16.88 28.25 7.15
CA GLU A 639 15.62 27.59 7.49
C GLU A 639 15.59 27.11 8.96
N ALA A 640 16.69 26.53 9.41
CA ALA A 640 16.81 26.05 10.80
C ALA A 640 16.72 27.18 11.82
N LEU A 641 17.37 28.32 11.56
CA LEU A 641 17.27 29.50 12.42
C LEU A 641 15.87 30.10 12.40
N GLY A 642 15.18 30.05 11.25
CA GLY A 642 13.78 30.48 11.11
C GLY A 642 12.81 29.73 12.04
N LEU A 643 13.12 28.48 12.42
CA LEU A 643 12.29 27.69 13.34
C LEU A 643 12.25 28.25 14.75
N PHE A 644 13.25 29.04 15.17
CA PHE A 644 13.30 29.71 16.45
C PHE A 644 12.56 31.04 16.52
N ALA A 645 11.85 31.43 15.45
CA ALA A 645 10.98 32.60 15.44
C ALA A 645 9.72 32.41 16.35
N LEU A 646 9.44 31.20 16.78
CA LEU A 646 8.37 30.91 17.74
C LEU A 646 8.94 30.71 19.17
N PRO A 647 8.23 31.13 20.22
CA PRO A 647 6.95 31.85 20.20
C PRO A 647 7.06 33.30 19.69
N ARG A 648 6.12 33.78 18.90
CA ARG A 648 6.05 35.17 18.45
C ARG A 648 4.79 35.86 18.95
N THR A 649 4.92 37.11 19.38
CA THR A 649 3.78 37.98 19.75
C THR A 649 3.29 38.67 18.49
N LEU A 650 2.01 38.52 18.18
CA LEU A 650 1.40 39.07 16.99
C LEU A 650 0.88 40.49 17.20
N GLY A 651 0.55 40.83 18.43
CA GLY A 651 -0.02 42.08 18.86
C GLY A 651 -0.94 41.93 20.07
N GLN A 652 -1.83 42.87 20.30
CA GLN A 652 -2.77 42.82 21.43
C GLN A 652 -4.22 42.70 20.95
N PHE A 653 -5.00 41.95 21.70
CA PHE A 653 -6.45 41.85 21.58
C PHE A 653 -7.05 41.89 22.98
N GLU A 654 -8.06 42.76 23.21
CA GLU A 654 -8.66 42.99 24.53
C GLU A 654 -7.60 43.32 25.61
N GLU A 655 -6.65 44.20 25.26
CA GLU A 655 -5.53 44.62 26.13
C GLU A 655 -4.62 43.50 26.61
N LYS A 656 -4.65 42.34 25.95
CA LYS A 656 -3.80 41.17 26.24
C LYS A 656 -3.04 40.74 25.01
N ASP A 657 -1.81 40.29 25.23
CA ASP A 657 -0.97 39.83 24.15
C ASP A 657 -1.53 38.52 23.51
N VAL A 658 -1.48 38.51 22.20
CA VAL A 658 -1.78 37.36 21.35
C VAL A 658 -0.44 36.77 20.93
N THR A 659 -0.12 35.55 21.41
CA THR A 659 1.13 34.85 21.07
C THR A 659 0.83 33.56 20.35
N VAL A 660 1.66 33.24 19.35
CA VAL A 660 1.62 31.98 18.59
C VAL A 660 2.79 31.11 18.98
N SER A 661 2.53 29.83 19.14
CA SER A 661 3.56 28.82 19.43
C SER A 661 3.14 27.41 19.00
N ILE A 662 4.04 26.46 19.08
CA ILE A 662 3.78 25.04 18.85
C ILE A 662 3.90 24.29 20.18
N GLY A 663 2.88 23.51 20.54
CA GLY A 663 2.83 22.71 21.75
C GLY A 663 2.67 21.20 21.47
N LYS A 664 2.54 20.42 22.54
CA LYS A 664 2.37 18.97 22.48
C LYS A 664 1.21 18.50 21.59
N PHE A 665 0.17 19.33 21.45
CA PHE A 665 -1.04 19.04 20.69
C PHE A 665 -1.09 19.76 19.32
N GLY A 666 0.03 20.35 18.90
CA GLY A 666 0.17 21.10 17.64
C GLY A 666 0.24 22.61 17.83
N PRO A 667 0.18 23.38 16.72
CA PRO A 667 0.23 24.85 16.74
C PRO A 667 -0.99 25.45 17.42
N TYR A 668 -0.76 26.52 18.19
CA TYR A 668 -1.82 27.24 18.91
C TYR A 668 -1.56 28.74 19.01
N VAL A 669 -2.64 29.48 19.17
CA VAL A 669 -2.65 30.86 19.60
C VAL A 669 -2.95 30.88 21.11
N ARG A 670 -2.17 31.63 21.90
CA ARG A 670 -2.40 31.87 23.32
C ARG A 670 -2.92 33.30 23.50
N HIS A 671 -4.02 33.44 24.19
CA HIS A 671 -4.60 34.73 24.57
C HIS A 671 -5.24 34.59 25.96
N ASN A 672 -4.95 35.54 26.86
CA ASN A 672 -5.49 35.56 28.22
C ASN A 672 -5.41 34.21 28.95
N SER A 673 -4.23 33.55 28.95
CA SER A 673 -3.95 32.22 29.54
C SER A 673 -4.75 31.05 28.93
N LYS A 674 -5.57 31.27 27.91
CA LYS A 674 -6.26 30.22 27.13
C LYS A 674 -5.50 29.89 25.84
N PHE A 675 -5.64 28.63 25.41
CA PHE A 675 -4.97 28.08 24.23
C PHE A 675 -5.99 27.74 23.17
N TYR A 676 -5.79 28.23 21.95
CA TYR A 676 -6.68 28.05 20.79
C TYR A 676 -5.90 27.39 19.68
N SER A 677 -6.15 26.11 19.41
CA SER A 677 -5.44 25.38 18.33
C SER A 677 -5.66 26.03 16.98
N LEU A 678 -4.61 26.16 16.19
CA LEU A 678 -4.68 26.60 14.79
C LEU A 678 -5.38 25.55 13.93
N GLY A 679 -5.96 25.96 12.82
CA GLY A 679 -6.54 25.07 11.81
C GLY A 679 -5.45 24.35 11.02
N LYS A 680 -5.85 23.31 10.25
CA LYS A 680 -4.90 22.54 9.44
C LYS A 680 -4.18 23.36 8.35
N ASN A 681 -4.79 24.45 7.93
CA ASN A 681 -4.30 25.32 6.86
C ASN A 681 -3.62 26.59 7.40
N ASP A 682 -3.55 26.77 8.72
CA ASP A 682 -2.93 27.95 9.33
C ASP A 682 -1.47 27.63 9.70
N ASP A 683 -0.50 28.30 9.05
CA ASP A 683 0.92 28.20 9.40
C ASP A 683 1.23 29.09 10.62
N PRO A 684 1.74 28.56 11.75
CA PRO A 684 2.09 29.35 12.94
C PRO A 684 3.18 30.39 12.69
N TYR A 685 3.99 30.25 11.63
CA TYR A 685 5.02 31.20 11.26
C TYR A 685 4.49 32.39 10.44
N GLU A 686 3.35 32.23 9.77
CA GLU A 686 2.77 33.23 8.88
C GLU A 686 1.44 33.82 9.37
N VAL A 687 0.74 33.13 10.28
CA VAL A 687 -0.58 33.57 10.76
C VAL A 687 -0.56 35.01 11.28
N THR A 688 -1.52 35.81 10.85
CA THR A 688 -1.65 37.23 11.22
C THR A 688 -2.43 37.39 12.53
N LEU A 689 -2.38 38.63 13.09
CA LEU A 689 -3.16 38.98 14.29
C LEU A 689 -4.67 38.85 14.00
N GLU A 690 -5.13 39.36 12.87
CA GLU A 690 -6.54 39.35 12.44
C GLU A 690 -7.06 37.91 12.40
N ARG A 691 -6.32 37.00 11.72
CA ARG A 691 -6.67 35.58 11.63
C ARG A 691 -6.71 34.94 13.00
N SER A 692 -5.77 35.26 13.87
CA SER A 692 -5.72 34.75 15.25
C SER A 692 -6.92 35.21 16.07
N ILE A 693 -7.37 36.48 15.91
CA ILE A 693 -8.57 37.00 16.57
C ILE A 693 -9.83 36.27 16.07
N GLU A 694 -9.94 36.00 14.78
CA GLU A 694 -11.05 35.20 14.23
C GLU A 694 -11.12 33.80 14.88
N ILE A 695 -9.97 33.11 14.99
CA ILE A 695 -9.88 31.79 15.62
C ILE A 695 -10.31 31.86 17.09
N ILE A 696 -9.85 32.90 17.83
CA ILE A 696 -10.20 33.10 19.24
C ILE A 696 -11.71 33.30 19.38
N LYS A 697 -12.31 34.23 18.57
CA LYS A 697 -13.75 34.54 18.61
C LYS A 697 -14.60 33.32 18.26
N SER A 698 -14.29 32.65 17.15
CA SER A 698 -15.02 31.46 16.69
C SER A 698 -15.02 30.32 17.74
N LYS A 699 -13.88 30.12 18.42
CA LYS A 699 -13.80 29.07 19.45
C LYS A 699 -14.48 29.48 20.76
N ARG A 700 -14.46 30.76 21.13
CA ARG A 700 -15.23 31.26 22.29
C ARG A 700 -16.73 31.09 22.05
N GLU A 701 -17.23 31.48 20.87
CA GLU A 701 -18.63 31.28 20.50
C GLU A 701 -19.06 29.81 20.50
N ALA A 702 -18.16 28.95 20.03
CA ALA A 702 -18.42 27.51 20.07
C ALA A 702 -18.41 26.93 21.52
N GLU A 703 -17.56 27.45 22.41
CA GLU A 703 -17.54 27.08 23.82
C GLU A 703 -18.78 27.60 24.55
N GLU A 704 -19.18 28.87 24.30
CA GLU A 704 -20.39 29.45 24.87
C GLU A 704 -21.64 28.70 24.44
N LYS A 705 -21.81 28.43 23.16
CA LYS A 705 -22.91 27.57 22.65
C LYS A 705 -22.92 26.18 23.30
N LYS A 706 -21.76 25.63 23.56
CA LYS A 706 -21.63 24.33 24.22
C LYS A 706 -21.97 24.37 25.70
N GLU A 707 -21.63 25.47 26.37
CA GLU A 707 -21.99 25.69 27.77
C GLU A 707 -23.49 26.03 27.93
N GLU A 708 -24.03 26.79 27.02
CA GLU A 708 -25.48 27.13 26.96
C GLU A 708 -26.31 25.85 26.71
N LEU A 709 -25.88 25.04 25.78
CA LEU A 709 -26.45 23.68 25.57
C LEU A 709 -26.36 22.82 26.82
N LYS A 710 -25.25 22.85 27.56
CA LYS A 710 -25.10 22.06 28.79
C LYS A 710 -26.03 22.52 29.91
N LYS A 711 -26.32 23.81 30.02
CA LYS A 711 -27.24 24.37 31.04
C LYS A 711 -28.67 23.89 30.83
N ASN A 712 -29.04 23.51 29.63
CA ASN A 712 -30.37 23.00 29.24
C ASN A 712 -30.51 21.47 29.40
N PHE A 713 -29.47 20.79 29.92
CA PHE A 713 -29.54 19.36 30.19
C PHE A 713 -29.48 19.05 31.69
N PRO A 714 -30.18 18.01 32.17
CA PRO A 714 -31.03 17.11 31.39
C PRO A 714 -32.33 17.78 30.90
N HIS A 715 -32.75 17.51 29.66
CA HIS A 715 -33.97 18.01 29.08
C HIS A 715 -34.99 16.89 28.91
N GLU A 716 -36.11 16.96 29.60
CA GLU A 716 -37.19 16.00 29.52
C GLU A 716 -37.99 16.22 28.22
N ILE A 717 -38.05 15.22 27.37
CA ILE A 717 -38.73 15.26 26.07
C ILE A 717 -40.20 14.88 26.26
N GLY A 718 -40.49 13.98 27.19
CA GLY A 718 -41.81 13.49 27.51
C GLY A 718 -41.78 12.15 28.24
N VAL A 719 -42.96 11.59 28.48
CA VAL A 719 -43.12 10.31 29.21
C VAL A 719 -43.68 9.24 28.28
N GLN A 720 -43.09 8.06 28.26
CA GLN A 720 -43.53 6.89 27.50
C GLN A 720 -43.57 5.68 28.43
N ASP A 721 -44.66 4.93 28.43
CA ASP A 721 -44.88 3.78 29.32
C ASP A 721 -44.65 4.05 30.81
N GLY A 722 -44.96 5.27 31.29
CA GLY A 722 -44.73 5.68 32.68
C GLY A 722 -43.29 6.10 33.04
N GLU A 723 -42.36 6.07 32.07
CA GLU A 723 -40.96 6.43 32.26
C GLU A 723 -40.57 7.66 31.42
N ALA A 724 -39.79 8.55 32.00
CA ALA A 724 -39.34 9.75 31.31
C ALA A 724 -38.31 9.46 30.22
N VAL A 725 -38.48 10.07 29.06
CA VAL A 725 -37.51 10.11 27.97
C VAL A 725 -36.76 11.43 28.10
N VAL A 726 -35.45 11.36 28.36
CA VAL A 726 -34.61 12.53 28.67
C VAL A 726 -33.47 12.64 27.67
N SER A 727 -33.25 13.84 27.12
CA SER A 727 -32.03 14.09 26.37
C SER A 727 -30.93 14.64 27.30
N ASN A 728 -29.71 14.19 27.05
CA ASN A 728 -28.54 14.52 27.83
C ASN A 728 -27.33 14.88 26.94
N SER A 729 -26.34 15.57 27.49
CA SER A 729 -25.07 15.86 26.82
C SER A 729 -23.92 15.19 27.55
N GLY A 730 -23.17 14.35 26.83
CA GLY A 730 -22.00 13.63 27.35
C GLY A 730 -20.72 13.88 26.60
N ARG A 731 -19.60 13.26 27.06
CA ARG A 731 -18.26 13.36 26.48
C ARG A 731 -18.23 12.99 24.97
N PHE A 732 -19.12 12.12 24.53
CA PHE A 732 -19.19 11.60 23.15
C PHE A 732 -20.31 12.23 22.32
N GLY A 733 -20.92 13.31 22.81
CA GLY A 733 -22.04 14.00 22.17
C GLY A 733 -23.37 13.79 22.88
N PRO A 734 -24.48 14.35 22.32
CA PRO A 734 -25.81 14.21 22.93
C PRO A 734 -26.34 12.77 22.81
N TYR A 735 -27.13 12.38 23.81
CA TYR A 735 -27.77 11.06 23.89
C TYR A 735 -29.11 11.14 24.60
N LEU A 736 -29.96 10.14 24.32
CA LEU A 736 -31.23 9.96 25.04
C LEU A 736 -31.06 8.95 26.16
N THR A 737 -31.71 9.18 27.28
CA THR A 737 -31.86 8.21 28.38
C THR A 737 -33.31 7.78 28.48
N TYR A 738 -33.58 6.47 28.47
CA TYR A 738 -34.88 5.87 28.64
C TYR A 738 -34.78 4.52 29.33
N LYS A 739 -35.56 4.28 30.36
CA LYS A 739 -35.53 3.05 31.19
C LYS A 739 -34.12 2.67 31.65
N GLY A 740 -33.30 3.67 32.03
CA GLY A 740 -31.92 3.49 32.50
C GLY A 740 -30.89 3.17 31.40
N GLU A 741 -31.27 3.08 30.11
CA GLU A 741 -30.39 2.87 28.99
C GLU A 741 -30.11 4.17 28.23
N ASN A 742 -28.87 4.29 27.67
CA ASN A 742 -28.44 5.46 26.90
C ASN A 742 -28.39 5.14 25.39
N PHE A 743 -28.99 6.03 24.57
CA PHE A 743 -29.10 5.91 23.12
C PHE A 743 -28.46 7.12 22.46
N ARG A 744 -27.44 6.91 21.65
CA ARG A 744 -26.67 8.00 21.00
C ARG A 744 -27.53 8.71 19.96
N LEU A 745 -27.55 10.05 19.98
CA LEU A 745 -28.13 10.89 18.95
C LEU A 745 -27.12 11.14 17.82
N ALA A 746 -27.60 11.22 16.58
CA ALA A 746 -26.80 11.65 15.46
C ALA A 746 -26.47 13.14 15.58
N LYS A 747 -25.30 13.58 15.10
CA LYS A 747 -24.85 14.98 15.18
C LYS A 747 -25.80 15.97 14.48
N SER A 748 -26.62 15.52 13.56
CA SER A 748 -27.60 16.34 12.82
C SER A 748 -28.89 16.58 13.60
N ILE A 749 -29.13 15.90 14.72
CA ILE A 749 -30.36 16.01 15.51
C ILE A 749 -30.12 16.96 16.66
N ASN A 750 -30.98 17.97 16.79
CA ASN A 750 -30.93 18.90 17.91
C ASN A 750 -31.58 18.23 19.15
N PRO A 751 -30.81 18.01 20.23
CA PRO A 751 -31.32 17.30 21.41
C PRO A 751 -32.34 18.07 22.26
N LEU A 752 -32.51 19.38 22.02
CA LEU A 752 -33.47 20.22 22.75
C LEU A 752 -34.82 20.39 22.02
N THR A 753 -34.87 20.05 20.72
CA THR A 753 -36.08 20.21 19.90
C THR A 753 -36.60 18.90 19.35
N ILE A 754 -35.95 17.77 19.67
CA ILE A 754 -36.40 16.44 19.27
C ILE A 754 -37.76 16.14 19.93
N THR A 755 -38.70 15.66 19.14
CA THR A 755 -40.03 15.26 19.63
C THR A 755 -39.99 13.87 20.29
N LEU A 756 -40.96 13.59 21.15
CA LEU A 756 -41.07 12.28 21.79
C LEU A 756 -41.22 11.13 20.75
N ALA A 757 -41.93 11.37 19.66
CA ALA A 757 -42.08 10.39 18.59
C ALA A 757 -40.76 10.05 17.91
N GLU A 758 -39.96 11.07 17.54
CA GLU A 758 -38.63 10.88 16.93
C GLU A 758 -37.64 10.21 17.91
N ALA A 759 -37.69 10.59 19.19
CA ALA A 759 -36.87 9.97 20.22
C ALA A 759 -37.18 8.48 20.37
N MET A 760 -38.48 8.10 20.36
CA MET A 760 -38.90 6.72 20.44
C MET A 760 -38.58 5.91 19.19
N GLU A 761 -38.58 6.51 17.99
CA GLU A 761 -38.10 5.85 16.78
C GLU A 761 -36.59 5.47 16.88
N ILE A 762 -35.77 6.39 17.39
CA ILE A 762 -34.35 6.14 17.61
C ILE A 762 -34.12 5.04 18.65
N ILE A 763 -34.80 5.08 19.75
CA ILE A 763 -34.74 4.09 20.83
C ILE A 763 -35.18 2.69 20.32
N ASN A 764 -36.30 2.61 19.62
CA ASN A 764 -36.81 1.36 19.05
C ASN A 764 -35.96 0.82 17.91
N GLY A 765 -35.38 1.72 17.09
CA GLY A 765 -34.43 1.37 16.03
C GLY A 765 -33.10 0.83 16.57
N ALA A 766 -32.63 1.35 17.68
CA ALA A 766 -31.41 0.85 18.36
C ALA A 766 -31.70 -0.51 19.07
N GLY A 767 -32.88 -0.70 19.61
CA GLY A 767 -33.33 -1.97 20.18
C GLY A 767 -33.42 -3.10 19.14
N LYS A 768 -33.88 -2.80 17.92
CA LYS A 768 -33.86 -3.75 16.79
C LYS A 768 -32.45 -4.13 16.33
N LYS A 769 -31.48 -3.23 16.40
CA LYS A 769 -30.05 -3.52 16.11
C LYS A 769 -29.39 -4.35 17.23
N ARG A 770 -29.79 -4.20 18.49
CA ARG A 770 -29.29 -5.03 19.62
C ARG A 770 -29.88 -6.46 19.64
N ARG A 771 -31.11 -6.66 19.19
CA ARG A 771 -31.69 -7.99 19.03
C ARG A 771 -31.24 -8.77 17.79
N LYS A 772 -30.51 -8.12 16.87
CA LYS A 772 -29.89 -8.74 15.68
C LYS A 772 -28.37 -8.94 15.81
N LYS A 773 -27.80 -8.69 16.98
CA LYS A 773 -26.41 -9.04 17.30
C LYS A 773 -26.41 -10.22 18.32
#